data_a269eef24ad1028911ac2572960acd92
#
_entry.id   a269eef24ad1028911ac2572960acd92
#
_cell.length_a   1.000
_cell.length_b   1.000
_cell.length_c   1.000
_cell.angle_alpha   90.00
_cell.angle_beta   90.00
_cell.angle_gamma   90.00
#
_symmetry.space_group_name_H-M   'P 1'
#
loop_
_entity.id
_entity.type
_entity.pdbx_description
1 polymer ?
#
loop_
_entity_poly.entity_id
_entity_poly.type
_entity_poly.pdbx_seq_one_letter_code
_entity_poly.pdbx_strand_id
1 'polypeptide(L)'
;MKRNGIAGILAAVLLSAWSLPAGAEETYKLDPVLVTAEKRTENVQDVPVSVTAISEQQIKDSGIRSIQDVARQVPNLFIANWGFRGNSYAFIRGIGAVNNDPAIGFYVDSRVFDTNLFDIERIEVLRGPQGTLYGRNSLGGVVNIVTKKPDNEFHYGLEQTVGNENLYETTLYMRAPLIKDKLFFGVSGTSEQMDGYNTNDFLDKKVDRRRGLNGRMQLRWMPTDKLDVTANVDGEKVNDGVFPLTDMDQADKNPHHVSYNYEGRDKRDTLGSSLRVAYDAPWFKMTSITAYRGYNDVTRNDQDFMPYDLITAREDIKDRQFTQEFRFASPEGSGPLKWLGGLYLYKKHQDHTLDLNYGQGAADMGMVPMAMTNVADSDIKTYGYAVFGQATYTLFDKLDLTAGLRYEYEKNKLDYASDYLAGGMVVPGMGSDIRGRKHDDVFLPKAQIAYRWTPDFMTYAGVSRGYRSGGFNTSFLDVSDLAFDPEYSWNYEVGFKSSWFNNRVNFNTSLFYIDLSDQQVTQVLPTANTVIRNAGKSRSMGFEVEASALITEGLLFEGSFGYTDAKYRRYSDKVSGMDYAGNRTPLAPEYTYNLALQYSLPLLESFDFFHKEDSLTWIPRAELQGVGKFYWNDANTLKQDPYELVNLRTGLETDNYSITFWAKNVFDKKYNCVAFAFSGSSALAQVGAPRSFGVTFRADF
;
A
#
# COMPACT_ATOMS: atom_id res chain seq x y z
N MET A 1 29.88 13.85 -17.53
CA MET A 1 30.94 13.11 -16.82
C MET A 1 30.52 12.75 -15.39
N LYS A 2 29.41 11.97 -15.18
CA LYS A 2 28.97 11.52 -13.83
C LYS A 2 28.49 10.06 -13.80
N ARG A 3 28.78 9.25 -14.82
CA ARG A 3 28.37 7.83 -14.88
C ARG A 3 29.33 6.85 -14.20
N ASN A 4 30.56 7.26 -13.86
CA ASN A 4 31.62 6.37 -13.38
C ASN A 4 31.70 6.23 -11.85
N GLY A 5 30.91 7.00 -11.08
CA GLY A 5 30.99 6.94 -9.61
C GLY A 5 30.24 5.76 -8.98
N ILE A 6 29.12 5.35 -9.56
CA ILE A 6 28.25 4.29 -9.02
C ILE A 6 28.85 2.90 -9.26
N ALA A 7 29.47 2.69 -10.44
CA ALA A 7 30.18 1.47 -10.75
C ALA A 7 31.41 1.27 -9.84
N GLY A 8 32.02 2.35 -9.34
CA GLY A 8 33.17 2.31 -8.45
C GLY A 8 32.85 1.83 -7.02
N ILE A 9 31.68 2.18 -6.48
CA ILE A 9 31.26 1.78 -5.13
C ILE A 9 30.82 0.31 -5.13
N LEU A 10 30.06 -0.12 -6.13
CA LEU A 10 29.70 -1.54 -6.32
C LEU A 10 30.95 -2.41 -6.58
N ALA A 11 31.92 -1.91 -7.34
CA ALA A 11 33.18 -2.61 -7.59
C ALA A 11 34.08 -2.69 -6.35
N ALA A 12 34.08 -1.69 -5.47
CA ALA A 12 34.90 -1.71 -4.25
C ALA A 12 34.37 -2.73 -3.23
N VAL A 13 33.06 -2.94 -3.14
CA VAL A 13 32.44 -3.99 -2.32
C VAL A 13 32.68 -5.39 -2.91
N LEU A 14 32.70 -5.53 -4.23
CA LEU A 14 32.98 -6.79 -4.93
C LEU A 14 34.46 -7.21 -4.88
N LEU A 15 35.42 -6.27 -4.81
CA LEU A 15 36.85 -6.56 -4.78
C LEU A 15 37.34 -7.03 -3.41
N SER A 16 36.63 -6.75 -2.33
CA SER A 16 36.97 -7.26 -0.99
C SER A 16 36.55 -8.73 -0.76
N ALA A 17 35.76 -9.31 -1.64
CA ALA A 17 35.23 -10.68 -1.51
C ALA A 17 36.17 -11.80 -2.06
N TRP A 18 37.32 -11.45 -2.62
CA TRP A 18 38.18 -12.43 -3.34
C TRP A 18 39.29 -13.09 -2.52
N SER A 19 39.29 -12.95 -1.20
CA SER A 19 40.34 -13.54 -0.34
C SER A 19 39.77 -14.26 0.89
N LEU A 20 38.79 -15.14 0.73
CA LEU A 20 38.33 -16.00 1.83
C LEU A 20 38.80 -17.44 1.63
N PRO A 21 39.29 -18.12 2.68
CA PRO A 21 39.73 -19.51 2.60
C PRO A 21 38.57 -20.47 2.42
N ALA A 22 38.72 -21.47 1.56
CA ALA A 22 37.78 -22.58 1.41
C ALA A 22 37.80 -23.45 2.67
N GLY A 23 36.88 -23.20 3.58
CA GLY A 23 36.62 -24.02 4.76
C GLY A 23 35.21 -24.60 4.71
N ALA A 24 35.07 -25.86 5.06
CA ALA A 24 33.90 -26.73 5.24
C ALA A 24 32.53 -26.21 4.75
N GLU A 25 31.87 -27.02 3.90
CA GLU A 25 30.51 -26.82 3.41
C GLU A 25 29.43 -26.82 4.53
N GLU A 26 29.30 -25.75 5.26
CA GLU A 26 27.99 -25.43 5.85
C GLU A 26 27.12 -24.89 4.74
N THR A 27 26.03 -25.58 4.44
CA THR A 27 25.09 -25.20 3.38
C THR A 27 24.25 -24.01 3.84
N TYR A 28 24.73 -22.78 3.60
CA TYR A 28 23.94 -21.56 3.79
C TYR A 28 22.75 -21.59 2.84
N LYS A 29 21.53 -21.37 3.39
CA LYS A 29 20.27 -21.42 2.66
C LYS A 29 19.49 -20.15 2.95
N LEU A 30 18.69 -19.71 1.97
CA LEU A 30 17.64 -18.73 2.20
C LEU A 30 16.52 -19.40 3.02
N ASP A 31 16.01 -18.70 4.01
CA ASP A 31 14.89 -19.20 4.82
C ASP A 31 13.62 -19.32 3.98
N PRO A 32 12.82 -20.38 4.17
CA PRO A 32 11.53 -20.51 3.53
C PRO A 32 10.59 -19.40 3.99
N VAL A 33 10.02 -18.64 3.06
CA VAL A 33 9.05 -17.61 3.38
C VAL A 33 7.64 -18.16 3.21
N LEU A 34 6.89 -18.23 4.32
CA LEU A 34 5.49 -18.64 4.31
C LEU A 34 4.59 -17.47 3.95
N VAL A 35 3.54 -17.73 3.18
CA VAL A 35 2.53 -16.74 2.80
C VAL A 35 1.12 -17.27 3.07
N THR A 36 0.17 -16.35 3.24
CA THR A 36 -1.26 -16.65 3.36
C THR A 36 -2.07 -16.08 2.18
N ALA A 37 -1.39 -15.86 1.07
CA ALA A 37 -1.89 -15.24 -0.15
C ALA A 37 -3.20 -15.86 -0.69
N GLU A 38 -3.31 -17.18 -0.65
CA GLU A 38 -4.52 -17.91 -1.05
C GLU A 38 -5.42 -18.30 0.15
N LYS A 39 -5.34 -17.53 1.25
CA LYS A 39 -6.06 -17.77 2.52
C LYS A 39 -5.71 -19.13 3.16
N ARG A 40 -4.55 -19.69 2.79
CA ARG A 40 -3.89 -20.87 3.36
C ARG A 40 -2.41 -20.54 3.59
N THR A 41 -1.79 -21.17 4.59
CA THR A 41 -0.35 -21.01 4.83
C THR A 41 0.39 -21.98 3.90
N GLU A 42 1.19 -21.44 2.99
CA GLU A 42 1.99 -22.19 2.01
C GLU A 42 3.34 -21.52 1.82
N ASN A 43 4.36 -22.27 1.36
CA ASN A 43 5.64 -21.65 0.99
C ASN A 43 5.45 -20.75 -0.25
N VAL A 44 6.06 -19.59 -0.27
CA VAL A 44 5.97 -18.64 -1.40
C VAL A 44 6.37 -19.25 -2.74
N GLN A 45 7.31 -20.21 -2.74
CA GLN A 45 7.77 -20.91 -3.95
C GLN A 45 6.73 -21.92 -4.47
N ASP A 46 5.82 -22.41 -3.62
CA ASP A 46 4.78 -23.37 -3.99
C ASP A 46 3.47 -22.71 -4.44
N VAL A 47 3.31 -21.40 -4.24
CA VAL A 47 2.09 -20.66 -4.59
C VAL A 47 2.17 -20.20 -6.05
N PRO A 48 1.28 -20.68 -6.96
CA PRO A 48 1.38 -20.42 -8.40
C PRO A 48 0.75 -19.07 -8.79
N VAL A 49 1.12 -17.98 -8.10
CA VAL A 49 0.74 -16.61 -8.40
C VAL A 49 1.93 -15.68 -8.21
N SER A 50 1.90 -14.50 -8.85
CA SER A 50 2.87 -13.43 -8.59
C SER A 50 2.65 -12.87 -7.20
N VAL A 51 3.54 -13.19 -6.27
CA VAL A 51 3.52 -12.70 -4.91
C VAL A 51 4.93 -12.37 -4.44
N THR A 52 5.11 -11.16 -3.90
CA THR A 52 6.29 -10.77 -3.13
C THR A 52 5.97 -10.91 -1.66
N ALA A 53 6.80 -11.64 -0.94
CA ALA A 53 6.71 -11.77 0.51
C ALA A 53 7.95 -11.14 1.13
N ILE A 54 7.74 -10.11 1.96
CA ILE A 54 8.80 -9.40 2.67
C ILE A 54 8.78 -9.90 4.12
N SER A 55 9.82 -10.60 4.53
CA SER A 55 9.94 -11.17 5.87
C SER A 55 10.22 -10.10 6.93
N GLU A 56 10.07 -10.45 8.21
CA GLU A 56 10.45 -9.58 9.33
C GLU A 56 11.91 -9.11 9.20
N GLN A 57 12.83 -10.02 8.88
CA GLN A 57 14.23 -9.68 8.73
C GLN A 57 14.46 -8.69 7.59
N GLN A 58 13.81 -8.88 6.43
CA GLN A 58 13.88 -7.92 5.33
C GLN A 58 13.26 -6.56 5.68
N ILE A 59 12.18 -6.53 6.48
CA ILE A 59 11.60 -5.28 6.98
C ILE A 59 12.62 -4.52 7.84
N LYS A 60 13.31 -5.21 8.75
CA LYS A 60 14.36 -4.65 9.60
C LYS A 60 15.56 -4.17 8.77
N ASP A 61 16.09 -5.02 7.91
CA ASP A 61 17.29 -4.77 7.11
C ASP A 61 17.11 -3.61 6.12
N SER A 62 15.97 -3.56 5.44
CA SER A 62 15.63 -2.48 4.49
C SER A 62 15.10 -1.23 5.19
N GLY A 63 14.79 -1.29 6.48
CA GLY A 63 14.22 -0.17 7.25
C GLY A 63 12.87 0.30 6.72
N ILE A 64 12.01 -0.67 6.42
CA ILE A 64 10.64 -0.43 5.97
C ILE A 64 9.81 0.07 7.16
N ARG A 65 9.22 1.25 7.04
CA ARG A 65 8.38 1.89 8.07
C ARG A 65 7.03 2.33 7.53
N SER A 66 6.92 2.45 6.23
CA SER A 66 5.73 2.93 5.56
C SER A 66 5.37 2.05 4.38
N ILE A 67 4.13 2.16 3.92
CA ILE A 67 3.69 1.45 2.71
C ILE A 67 4.44 1.93 1.45
N GLN A 68 4.95 3.17 1.45
CA GLN A 68 5.81 3.69 0.38
C GLN A 68 7.17 2.96 0.33
N ASP A 69 7.72 2.59 1.50
CA ASP A 69 8.93 1.77 1.55
C ASP A 69 8.67 0.36 1.01
N VAL A 70 7.49 -0.24 1.28
CA VAL A 70 7.06 -1.52 0.70
C VAL A 70 7.00 -1.43 -0.83
N ALA A 71 6.43 -0.35 -1.37
CA ALA A 71 6.31 -0.18 -2.81
C ALA A 71 7.65 -0.21 -3.53
N ARG A 72 8.71 0.27 -2.88
CA ARG A 72 10.06 0.27 -3.45
C ARG A 72 10.69 -1.11 -3.56
N GLN A 73 10.24 -2.09 -2.76
CA GLN A 73 10.75 -3.47 -2.79
C GLN A 73 10.04 -4.35 -3.83
N VAL A 74 8.82 -3.97 -4.24
CA VAL A 74 7.93 -4.80 -5.04
C VAL A 74 7.92 -4.33 -6.50
N PRO A 75 8.19 -5.21 -7.49
CA PRO A 75 8.17 -4.82 -8.89
C PRO A 75 6.75 -4.40 -9.33
N ASN A 76 6.67 -3.34 -10.14
CA ASN A 76 5.43 -2.77 -10.65
C ASN A 76 4.43 -2.29 -9.58
N LEU A 77 4.83 -2.15 -8.31
CA LEU A 77 4.06 -1.44 -7.30
C LEU A 77 4.57 0.00 -7.23
N PHE A 78 3.68 0.95 -7.41
CA PHE A 78 3.93 2.37 -7.28
C PHE A 78 2.91 2.99 -6.32
N ILE A 79 3.36 3.81 -5.38
CA ILE A 79 2.48 4.55 -4.47
C ILE A 79 2.72 6.04 -4.66
N ALA A 80 1.68 6.72 -5.14
CA ALA A 80 1.64 8.17 -5.21
C ALA A 80 1.19 8.71 -3.84
N ASN A 81 2.05 9.49 -3.20
CA ASN A 81 1.73 10.19 -1.97
C ASN A 81 1.15 11.57 -2.32
N TRP A 82 -0.18 11.70 -2.24
CA TRP A 82 -0.89 12.88 -2.71
C TRP A 82 -1.09 13.90 -1.57
N GLY A 83 -0.04 14.64 -1.27
CA GLY A 83 -0.10 15.77 -0.35
C GLY A 83 0.08 15.43 1.13
N PHE A 84 -0.41 14.32 1.62
CA PHE A 84 -0.29 13.87 3.01
C PHE A 84 -0.45 12.35 3.15
N ARG A 85 -0.14 11.81 4.32
CA ARG A 85 -0.10 10.35 4.60
C ARG A 85 -1.43 9.65 4.31
N GLY A 86 -2.54 10.25 4.73
CA GLY A 86 -3.88 9.69 4.56
C GLY A 86 -4.39 9.68 3.11
N ASN A 87 -3.71 10.37 2.20
CA ASN A 87 -4.10 10.47 0.80
C ASN A 87 -3.06 9.83 -0.12
N SER A 88 -2.81 8.53 0.07
CA SER A 88 -1.86 7.75 -0.72
C SER A 88 -2.58 6.75 -1.62
N TYR A 89 -2.21 6.72 -2.87
CA TYR A 89 -2.83 5.88 -3.90
C TYR A 89 -1.86 4.83 -4.42
N ALA A 90 -2.26 3.55 -4.35
CA ALA A 90 -1.47 2.44 -4.82
C ALA A 90 -1.84 2.02 -6.24
N PHE A 91 -0.81 1.72 -7.02
CA PHE A 91 -0.91 1.21 -8.39
C PHE A 91 -0.07 -0.05 -8.51
N ILE A 92 -0.66 -1.14 -8.97
CA ILE A 92 0.06 -2.38 -9.30
C ILE A 92 -0.11 -2.63 -10.80
N ARG A 93 1.00 -2.83 -11.51
CA ARG A 93 0.98 -3.07 -12.96
C ARG A 93 0.26 -1.94 -13.73
N GLY A 94 0.34 -0.70 -13.24
CA GLY A 94 -0.33 0.47 -13.80
C GLY A 94 -1.84 0.51 -13.58
N ILE A 95 -2.39 -0.33 -12.70
CA ILE A 95 -3.79 -0.35 -12.28
C ILE A 95 -3.90 0.21 -10.88
N GLY A 96 -4.67 1.26 -10.72
CA GLY A 96 -4.87 1.97 -9.46
C GLY A 96 -6.04 2.95 -9.56
N ALA A 97 -6.27 3.71 -8.51
CA ALA A 97 -7.31 4.73 -8.45
C ALA A 97 -6.85 5.90 -7.59
N VAL A 98 -7.16 7.11 -8.00
CA VAL A 98 -6.86 8.37 -7.27
C VAL A 98 -8.05 8.95 -6.53
N ASN A 99 -9.23 8.36 -6.67
CA ASN A 99 -10.46 8.81 -6.01
C ASN A 99 -11.33 7.62 -5.65
N ASN A 100 -12.18 7.77 -4.64
CA ASN A 100 -13.09 6.76 -4.11
C ASN A 100 -12.40 5.47 -3.60
N ASP A 101 -13.15 4.38 -3.68
CA ASP A 101 -12.68 3.07 -3.25
C ASP A 101 -11.40 2.66 -3.99
N PRO A 102 -10.38 2.13 -3.31
CA PRO A 102 -9.10 1.77 -3.90
C PRO A 102 -9.25 0.63 -4.92
N ALA A 103 -8.35 0.57 -5.92
CA ALA A 103 -8.25 -0.56 -6.84
C ALA A 103 -7.34 -1.69 -6.30
N ILE A 104 -6.62 -1.43 -5.23
CA ILE A 104 -5.73 -2.34 -4.51
C ILE A 104 -6.28 -2.55 -3.11
N GLY A 105 -6.48 -3.82 -2.72
CA GLY A 105 -6.96 -4.16 -1.39
C GLY A 105 -5.83 -4.12 -0.36
N PHE A 106 -6.04 -3.43 0.77
CA PHE A 106 -5.13 -3.47 1.91
C PHE A 106 -5.77 -4.22 3.07
N TYR A 107 -5.05 -5.19 3.60
CA TYR A 107 -5.53 -6.05 4.70
C TYR A 107 -4.48 -6.18 5.80
N VAL A 108 -4.92 -6.22 7.05
CA VAL A 108 -4.10 -6.64 8.20
C VAL A 108 -4.77 -7.86 8.83
N ASP A 109 -4.06 -8.97 8.92
CA ASP A 109 -4.57 -10.26 9.40
C ASP A 109 -5.90 -10.64 8.73
N SER A 110 -6.00 -10.42 7.42
CA SER A 110 -7.20 -10.61 6.58
C SER A 110 -8.36 -9.63 6.85
N ARG A 111 -8.10 -8.49 7.48
CA ARG A 111 -9.06 -7.38 7.68
C ARG A 111 -8.72 -6.21 6.75
N VAL A 112 -9.72 -5.49 6.26
CA VAL A 112 -9.48 -4.23 5.52
C VAL A 112 -8.79 -3.21 6.44
N PHE A 113 -7.71 -2.59 5.98
CA PHE A 113 -6.81 -1.76 6.79
C PHE A 113 -6.35 -0.48 6.10
N ASP A 114 -5.89 0.48 6.91
CA ASP A 114 -5.23 1.71 6.54
C ASP A 114 -3.83 1.80 7.21
N THR A 115 -2.82 1.94 6.50
CA THR A 115 -1.43 2.35 6.40
C THR A 115 -0.37 2.25 7.54
N ASN A 116 -0.56 1.78 8.75
CA ASN A 116 0.51 1.76 9.76
C ASN A 116 1.24 0.42 9.90
N LEU A 117 2.57 0.46 9.74
CA LEU A 117 3.45 -0.71 9.76
C LEU A 117 4.25 -0.76 11.07
N PHE A 118 3.77 -1.47 12.09
CA PHE A 118 4.52 -1.75 13.31
C PHE A 118 4.18 -3.15 13.84
N ASP A 119 5.15 -3.79 14.49
CA ASP A 119 5.05 -5.15 15.05
C ASP A 119 4.53 -6.17 14.03
N ILE A 120 5.22 -6.21 12.86
CA ILE A 120 4.84 -6.99 11.69
C ILE A 120 5.70 -8.25 11.60
N GLU A 121 5.08 -9.37 11.29
CA GLU A 121 5.73 -10.64 10.98
C GLU A 121 6.19 -10.67 9.50
N ARG A 122 5.31 -10.26 8.58
CA ARG A 122 5.60 -10.18 7.15
C ARG A 122 4.59 -9.35 6.40
N ILE A 123 4.96 -8.96 5.18
CA ILE A 123 4.08 -8.25 4.24
C ILE A 123 4.03 -9.08 2.95
N GLU A 124 2.82 -9.37 2.48
CA GLU A 124 2.56 -10.13 1.26
C GLU A 124 1.91 -9.20 0.23
N VAL A 125 2.51 -9.08 -0.95
CA VAL A 125 1.95 -8.29 -2.05
C VAL A 125 1.61 -9.21 -3.21
N LEU A 126 0.31 -9.44 -3.42
CA LEU A 126 -0.22 -10.21 -4.53
C LEU A 126 -0.47 -9.27 -5.71
N ARG A 127 0.17 -9.54 -6.83
CA ARG A 127 0.05 -8.72 -8.04
C ARG A 127 -0.92 -9.35 -9.02
N GLY A 128 -1.73 -8.49 -9.67
CA GLY A 128 -2.86 -8.90 -10.50
C GLY A 128 -4.14 -9.16 -9.71
N PRO A 129 -5.28 -9.25 -10.37
CA PRO A 129 -6.59 -9.35 -9.77
C PRO A 129 -6.76 -10.54 -8.82
N GLN A 130 -7.26 -10.27 -7.62
CA GLN A 130 -7.51 -11.26 -6.57
C GLN A 130 -9.01 -11.37 -6.20
N GLY A 131 -9.89 -11.08 -7.17
CA GLY A 131 -11.32 -10.94 -6.93
C GLY A 131 -11.98 -12.19 -6.34
N THR A 132 -11.58 -13.41 -6.72
CA THR A 132 -12.19 -14.65 -6.25
C THR A 132 -12.11 -14.83 -4.73
N LEU A 133 -10.96 -14.58 -4.12
CA LEU A 133 -10.77 -14.78 -2.68
C LEU A 133 -10.94 -13.51 -1.85
N TYR A 134 -10.60 -12.34 -2.40
CA TYR A 134 -10.62 -11.07 -1.68
C TYR A 134 -11.83 -10.19 -2.03
N GLY A 135 -12.42 -10.38 -3.22
CA GLY A 135 -13.64 -9.69 -3.64
C GLY A 135 -13.39 -8.27 -4.13
N ARG A 136 -14.25 -7.35 -3.70
CA ARG A 136 -14.25 -5.95 -4.11
C ARG A 136 -12.89 -5.29 -3.93
N ASN A 137 -12.58 -4.32 -4.79
CA ASN A 137 -11.43 -3.44 -4.66
C ASN A 137 -10.07 -4.19 -4.65
N SER A 138 -10.02 -5.34 -5.33
CA SER A 138 -8.79 -6.11 -5.58
C SER A 138 -8.52 -6.25 -7.08
N LEU A 139 -8.79 -5.17 -7.84
CA LEU A 139 -8.71 -5.10 -9.29
C LEU A 139 -7.26 -5.23 -9.79
N GLY A 140 -6.31 -4.58 -9.13
CA GLY A 140 -4.88 -4.60 -9.49
C GLY A 140 -4.05 -5.52 -8.60
N GLY A 141 -4.53 -5.84 -7.40
CA GLY A 141 -3.80 -6.67 -6.45
C GLY A 141 -4.25 -6.50 -5.00
N VAL A 142 -3.47 -7.12 -4.10
CA VAL A 142 -3.71 -7.07 -2.65
C VAL A 142 -2.39 -6.91 -1.92
N VAL A 143 -2.38 -6.06 -0.90
CA VAL A 143 -1.33 -5.97 0.13
C VAL A 143 -1.90 -6.54 1.42
N ASN A 144 -1.33 -7.63 1.89
CA ASN A 144 -1.70 -8.30 3.13
C ASN A 144 -0.56 -8.19 4.15
N ILE A 145 -0.82 -7.58 5.28
CA ILE A 145 0.12 -7.37 6.37
C ILE A 145 -0.24 -8.37 7.46
N VAL A 146 0.72 -9.19 7.84
CA VAL A 146 0.57 -10.20 8.91
C VAL A 146 1.30 -9.71 10.14
N THR A 147 0.59 -9.62 11.25
CA THR A 147 1.14 -9.15 12.52
C THR A 147 1.71 -10.28 13.34
N LYS A 148 2.68 -9.99 14.19
CA LYS A 148 3.22 -10.96 15.14
C LYS A 148 2.17 -11.40 16.13
N LYS A 149 2.15 -12.68 16.47
CA LYS A 149 1.24 -13.26 17.44
C LYS A 149 1.97 -13.53 18.74
N PRO A 150 1.33 -13.32 19.91
CA PRO A 150 1.89 -13.77 21.18
C PRO A 150 1.87 -15.30 21.27
N ASP A 151 2.92 -15.87 21.87
CA ASP A 151 3.19 -17.30 22.03
C ASP A 151 3.61 -17.66 23.46
N ASN A 152 4.32 -18.78 23.65
CA ASN A 152 4.76 -19.24 24.96
C ASN A 152 6.02 -18.55 25.49
N GLU A 153 6.64 -17.68 24.69
CA GLU A 153 7.82 -16.95 25.09
C GLU A 153 7.48 -15.52 25.49
N PHE A 154 8.28 -14.94 26.37
CA PHE A 154 8.13 -13.55 26.78
C PHE A 154 9.02 -12.68 25.92
N HIS A 155 8.40 -11.93 25.01
CA HIS A 155 9.09 -11.00 24.15
C HIS A 155 8.75 -9.55 24.50
N TYR A 156 9.73 -8.70 24.61
CA TYR A 156 9.53 -7.27 24.75
C TYR A 156 10.66 -6.51 24.10
N GLY A 157 10.38 -5.31 23.63
CA GLY A 157 11.41 -4.52 23.00
C GLY A 157 11.05 -3.06 22.81
N LEU A 158 12.11 -2.32 22.51
CA LEU A 158 12.11 -0.90 22.21
C LEU A 158 12.84 -0.69 20.89
N GLU A 159 12.24 0.08 20.00
CA GLU A 159 12.93 0.67 18.86
C GLU A 159 12.83 2.19 18.95
N GLN A 160 13.97 2.89 18.89
CA GLN A 160 14.06 4.33 18.87
C GLN A 160 14.80 4.79 17.62
N THR A 161 14.12 5.59 16.80
CA THR A 161 14.73 6.26 15.65
C THR A 161 14.82 7.75 15.89
N VAL A 162 15.96 8.32 15.53
CA VAL A 162 16.20 9.76 15.51
C VAL A 162 16.81 10.14 14.17
N GLY A 163 16.31 11.21 13.54
CA GLY A 163 16.82 11.66 12.23
C GLY A 163 16.76 13.18 12.07
N ASN A 164 17.18 13.64 10.90
CA ASN A 164 17.05 15.05 10.54
C ASN A 164 15.57 15.47 10.45
N GLU A 165 15.29 16.75 10.37
CA GLU A 165 13.94 17.36 10.42
C GLU A 165 13.20 17.03 11.72
N ASN A 166 13.92 16.89 12.83
CA ASN A 166 13.37 16.50 14.14
C ASN A 166 12.53 15.22 14.09
N LEU A 167 12.99 14.23 13.29
CA LEU A 167 12.37 12.91 13.27
C LEU A 167 12.65 12.18 14.59
N TYR A 168 11.59 11.84 15.30
CA TYR A 168 11.59 10.95 16.47
C TYR A 168 10.50 9.90 16.25
N GLU A 169 10.89 8.63 16.28
CA GLU A 169 9.96 7.51 16.22
C GLU A 169 10.33 6.52 17.31
N THR A 170 9.34 6.20 18.17
CA THR A 170 9.52 5.27 19.28
C THR A 170 8.49 4.17 19.15
N THR A 171 8.93 2.92 19.06
CA THR A 171 8.08 1.73 19.07
C THR A 171 8.37 0.92 20.33
N LEU A 172 7.32 0.51 21.03
CA LEU A 172 7.37 -0.39 22.17
C LEU A 172 6.46 -1.58 21.91
N TYR A 173 6.89 -2.76 22.32
CA TYR A 173 6.04 -3.94 22.29
C TYR A 173 6.33 -4.90 23.45
N MET A 174 5.30 -5.68 23.79
CA MET A 174 5.40 -6.79 24.74
C MET A 174 4.43 -7.90 24.30
N ARG A 175 4.90 -9.12 24.30
CA ARG A 175 4.10 -10.34 24.07
C ARG A 175 4.46 -11.36 25.14
N ALA A 176 3.44 -12.00 25.75
CA ALA A 176 3.66 -12.90 26.87
C ALA A 176 2.58 -13.97 26.98
N PRO A 177 2.89 -15.17 27.46
CA PRO A 177 1.90 -16.11 27.97
C PRO A 177 1.33 -15.61 29.31
N LEU A 178 0.02 -15.43 29.38
CA LEU A 178 -0.69 -15.26 30.66
C LEU A 178 -0.97 -16.62 31.34
N ILE A 179 -1.25 -17.63 30.52
CA ILE A 179 -1.36 -19.04 30.92
C ILE A 179 -0.62 -19.84 29.84
N LYS A 180 0.44 -20.53 30.25
CA LYS A 180 1.25 -21.35 29.36
C LYS A 180 0.37 -22.27 28.49
N ASP A 181 0.67 -22.34 27.18
CA ASP A 181 -0.01 -23.13 26.16
C ASP A 181 -1.48 -22.75 25.89
N LYS A 182 -2.06 -21.75 26.62
CA LYS A 182 -3.50 -21.48 26.54
C LYS A 182 -3.90 -20.05 26.33
N LEU A 183 -3.29 -19.11 27.03
CA LEU A 183 -3.72 -17.71 26.97
C LEU A 183 -2.52 -16.80 26.86
N PHE A 184 -2.54 -15.98 25.81
CA PHE A 184 -1.43 -15.11 25.45
C PHE A 184 -1.92 -13.69 25.28
N PHE A 185 -1.08 -12.74 25.63
CA PHE A 185 -1.35 -11.32 25.50
C PHE A 185 -0.23 -10.62 24.75
N GLY A 186 -0.60 -9.70 23.87
CA GLY A 186 0.34 -8.83 23.17
C GLY A 186 -0.15 -7.39 23.21
N VAL A 187 0.79 -6.46 23.36
CA VAL A 187 0.57 -5.02 23.21
C VAL A 187 1.75 -4.41 22.48
N SER A 188 1.47 -3.51 21.55
CA SER A 188 2.49 -2.76 20.82
C SER A 188 1.99 -1.35 20.52
N GLY A 189 2.91 -0.40 20.37
CA GLY A 189 2.57 0.96 20.02
C GLY A 189 3.75 1.73 19.48
N THR A 190 3.44 2.71 18.60
CA THR A 190 4.42 3.58 17.96
C THR A 190 3.98 5.03 18.09
N SER A 191 4.92 5.89 18.49
CA SER A 191 4.78 7.35 18.44
C SER A 191 5.76 7.90 17.40
N GLU A 192 5.27 8.72 16.48
CA GLU A 192 6.08 9.38 15.43
C GLU A 192 5.91 10.89 15.51
N GLN A 193 7.02 11.62 15.36
CA GLN A 193 7.05 13.06 15.21
C GLN A 193 8.12 13.44 14.19
N MET A 194 7.80 14.43 13.32
CA MET A 194 8.71 15.03 12.35
C MET A 194 8.21 16.43 11.98
N ASP A 195 9.10 17.38 11.78
CA ASP A 195 8.69 18.75 11.42
C ASP A 195 8.33 18.91 9.93
N GLY A 196 8.76 17.96 9.07
CA GLY A 196 8.56 17.99 7.62
C GLY A 196 9.69 18.70 6.88
N TYR A 197 9.62 18.65 5.55
CA TYR A 197 10.66 19.18 4.66
C TYR A 197 10.31 20.56 4.08
N ASN A 198 9.01 20.86 3.94
CA ASN A 198 8.53 21.99 3.16
C ASN A 198 8.27 23.21 4.04
N THR A 199 8.87 24.34 3.68
CA THR A 199 8.68 25.65 4.33
C THR A 199 7.68 26.47 3.52
N ASN A 200 6.69 27.05 4.19
CA ASN A 200 5.82 28.05 3.59
C ASN A 200 6.40 29.44 3.87
N ASP A 201 6.88 30.10 2.81
CA ASP A 201 7.53 31.40 2.90
C ASP A 201 6.57 32.54 3.27
N PHE A 202 5.27 32.40 2.97
CA PHE A 202 4.25 33.37 3.37
C PHE A 202 3.91 33.28 4.87
N LEU A 203 3.82 32.05 5.39
CA LEU A 203 3.48 31.78 6.79
C LEU A 203 4.71 31.68 7.72
N ASP A 204 5.92 31.69 7.14
CA ASP A 204 7.21 31.54 7.84
C ASP A 204 7.27 30.32 8.76
N LYS A 205 6.89 29.13 8.23
CA LYS A 205 6.89 27.87 8.98
C LYS A 205 6.87 26.62 8.10
N LYS A 206 7.25 25.47 8.69
CA LYS A 206 7.09 24.15 8.09
C LYS A 206 5.59 23.76 8.02
N VAL A 207 5.16 23.14 6.90
CA VAL A 207 3.74 22.86 6.62
C VAL A 207 3.39 21.39 6.41
N ASP A 208 4.37 20.52 6.30
CA ASP A 208 4.21 19.07 6.10
C ASP A 208 4.67 18.24 7.31
N ARG A 209 4.52 18.80 8.52
CA ARG A 209 4.82 18.09 9.77
C ARG A 209 4.04 16.79 9.86
N ARG A 210 4.62 15.80 10.55
CA ARG A 210 3.98 14.54 10.86
C ARG A 210 3.93 14.32 12.37
N ARG A 211 2.78 13.88 12.87
CA ARG A 211 2.61 13.44 14.25
C ARG A 211 1.61 12.29 14.27
N GLY A 212 2.04 11.15 14.82
CA GLY A 212 1.23 9.94 14.90
C GLY A 212 1.40 9.24 16.24
N LEU A 213 0.31 8.64 16.70
CA LEU A 213 0.32 7.70 17.81
C LEU A 213 -0.55 6.50 17.41
N ASN A 214 0.05 5.32 17.44
CA ASN A 214 -0.60 4.07 17.06
C ASN A 214 -0.46 3.06 18.17
N GLY A 215 -1.47 2.21 18.34
CA GLY A 215 -1.41 1.13 19.32
C GLY A 215 -2.25 -0.07 18.91
N ARG A 216 -1.82 -1.24 19.34
CA ARG A 216 -2.52 -2.51 19.15
C ARG A 216 -2.45 -3.33 20.42
N MET A 217 -3.57 -3.99 20.74
CA MET A 217 -3.67 -5.02 21.78
C MET A 217 -4.21 -6.30 21.17
N GLN A 218 -3.65 -7.43 21.58
CA GLN A 218 -4.05 -8.75 21.11
C GLN A 218 -4.22 -9.69 22.32
N LEU A 219 -5.32 -10.42 22.35
CA LEU A 219 -5.56 -11.51 23.28
C LEU A 219 -5.82 -12.79 22.47
N ARG A 220 -4.98 -13.81 22.65
CA ARG A 220 -5.09 -15.09 21.99
C ARG A 220 -5.38 -16.18 23.01
N TRP A 221 -6.45 -16.95 22.80
CA TRP A 221 -6.89 -18.01 23.68
C TRP A 221 -6.98 -19.34 22.92
N MET A 222 -6.21 -20.32 23.37
CA MET A 222 -6.14 -21.68 22.83
C MET A 222 -6.58 -22.68 23.92
N PRO A 223 -7.90 -22.84 24.16
CA PRO A 223 -8.39 -23.77 25.20
C PRO A 223 -8.06 -25.23 24.89
N THR A 224 -7.89 -25.55 23.63
CA THR A 224 -7.47 -26.85 23.09
C THR A 224 -6.56 -26.65 21.88
N ASP A 225 -5.79 -27.64 21.48
CA ASP A 225 -4.93 -27.63 20.29
C ASP A 225 -5.71 -27.40 18.97
N LYS A 226 -7.04 -27.54 19.01
CA LYS A 226 -7.93 -27.41 17.85
C LYS A 226 -8.64 -26.08 17.76
N LEU A 227 -8.63 -25.27 18.81
CA LEU A 227 -9.39 -24.03 18.87
C LEU A 227 -8.44 -22.86 19.19
N ASP A 228 -8.31 -21.91 18.25
CA ASP A 228 -7.56 -20.66 18.40
C ASP A 228 -8.53 -19.48 18.26
N VAL A 229 -8.71 -18.74 19.32
CA VAL A 229 -9.54 -17.53 19.39
C VAL A 229 -8.63 -16.34 19.61
N THR A 230 -8.61 -15.40 18.65
CA THR A 230 -7.79 -14.20 18.72
C THR A 230 -8.66 -12.95 18.64
N ALA A 231 -8.62 -12.13 19.69
CA ALA A 231 -9.23 -10.80 19.72
C ALA A 231 -8.16 -9.73 19.55
N ASN A 232 -8.41 -8.77 18.66
CA ASN A 232 -7.54 -7.61 18.44
C ASN A 232 -8.32 -6.33 18.61
N VAL A 233 -7.66 -5.30 19.15
CA VAL A 233 -8.09 -3.91 19.16
C VAL A 233 -6.90 -3.07 18.72
N ASP A 234 -7.11 -2.17 17.76
CA ASP A 234 -6.10 -1.23 17.28
C ASP A 234 -6.67 0.19 17.21
N GLY A 235 -5.83 1.17 17.40
CA GLY A 235 -6.20 2.57 17.29
C GLY A 235 -5.07 3.44 16.79
N GLU A 236 -5.44 4.53 16.14
CA GLU A 236 -4.50 5.50 15.58
C GLU A 236 -4.99 6.92 15.79
N LYS A 237 -4.07 7.84 16.07
CA LYS A 237 -4.27 9.29 16.00
C LYS A 237 -3.20 9.91 15.14
N VAL A 238 -3.60 10.62 14.09
CA VAL A 238 -2.74 11.37 13.18
C VAL A 238 -3.05 12.86 13.30
N ASN A 239 -2.02 13.70 13.17
CA ASN A 239 -2.15 15.14 13.13
C ASN A 239 -1.02 15.72 12.28
N ASP A 240 -1.23 15.65 10.98
CA ASP A 240 -0.25 16.01 9.95
C ASP A 240 -0.53 17.38 9.33
N GLY A 241 0.49 17.98 8.74
CA GLY A 241 0.34 19.04 7.75
C GLY A 241 0.02 18.45 6.38
N VAL A 242 -0.55 19.24 5.47
CA VAL A 242 -1.07 18.74 4.19
C VAL A 242 -0.71 19.65 3.02
N PHE A 243 -0.66 19.05 1.84
CA PHE A 243 -0.58 19.71 0.54
C PHE A 243 0.53 20.79 0.43
N PRO A 244 1.82 20.46 0.63
CA PRO A 244 2.91 21.38 0.37
C PRO A 244 3.13 21.54 -1.15
N LEU A 245 2.16 22.14 -1.83
CA LEU A 245 2.10 22.29 -3.28
C LEU A 245 2.53 23.71 -3.68
N THR A 246 3.20 23.81 -4.80
CA THR A 246 3.58 25.07 -5.43
C THR A 246 3.56 24.91 -6.96
N ASP A 247 3.67 26.02 -7.69
CA ASP A 247 3.88 26.00 -9.13
C ASP A 247 5.08 25.09 -9.50
N MET A 248 4.96 24.28 -10.54
CA MET A 248 5.95 23.29 -10.91
C MET A 248 7.30 23.89 -11.29
N ASP A 249 7.31 25.05 -11.95
CA ASP A 249 8.54 25.77 -12.27
C ASP A 249 9.22 26.31 -11.01
N GLN A 250 8.42 26.70 -10.01
CA GLN A 250 8.92 27.12 -8.70
C GLN A 250 9.47 25.93 -7.92
N ALA A 251 8.79 24.79 -7.92
CA ALA A 251 9.24 23.54 -7.32
C ALA A 251 10.61 23.09 -7.87
N ASP A 252 10.84 23.27 -9.17
CA ASP A 252 12.12 22.95 -9.82
C ASP A 252 13.23 23.93 -9.41
N LYS A 253 12.94 25.23 -9.28
CA LYS A 253 13.92 26.27 -8.95
C LYS A 253 14.26 26.29 -7.46
N ASN A 254 13.27 26.24 -6.61
CA ASN A 254 13.39 26.31 -5.15
C ASN A 254 12.59 25.17 -4.49
N PRO A 255 13.11 23.93 -4.53
CA PRO A 255 12.42 22.78 -3.97
C PRO A 255 12.18 22.96 -2.47
N HIS A 256 11.09 22.40 -1.97
CA HIS A 256 10.69 22.47 -0.57
C HIS A 256 10.32 23.87 -0.05
N HIS A 257 10.05 24.81 -0.95
CA HIS A 257 9.48 26.12 -0.64
C HIS A 257 8.12 26.28 -1.31
N VAL A 258 7.11 26.65 -0.54
CA VAL A 258 5.74 26.92 -0.99
C VAL A 258 5.32 28.28 -0.47
N SER A 259 4.27 28.88 -1.07
CA SER A 259 3.79 30.19 -0.63
C SER A 259 2.28 30.28 -0.80
N TYR A 260 1.55 30.09 0.31
CA TYR A 260 0.09 30.21 0.38
C TYR A 260 -0.35 30.73 1.76
N ASN A 261 -1.57 31.25 1.84
CA ASN A 261 -2.02 32.00 3.01
C ASN A 261 -2.73 31.17 4.09
N TYR A 262 -3.05 29.90 3.83
CA TYR A 262 -3.81 29.06 4.75
C TYR A 262 -3.03 27.81 5.17
N GLU A 263 -2.85 27.60 6.49
CA GLU A 263 -2.18 26.40 7.01
C GLU A 263 -3.09 25.18 6.93
N GLY A 264 -2.73 24.22 6.09
CA GLY A 264 -3.43 22.96 5.99
C GLY A 264 -3.16 22.03 7.17
N ARG A 265 -4.13 21.13 7.46
CA ARG A 265 -4.03 20.15 8.56
C ARG A 265 -4.92 18.96 8.30
N ASP A 266 -4.36 17.77 8.55
CA ASP A 266 -5.09 16.50 8.61
C ASP A 266 -5.15 15.98 10.04
N LYS A 267 -6.36 15.65 10.51
CA LYS A 267 -6.59 15.01 11.80
C LYS A 267 -7.42 13.77 11.61
N ARG A 268 -6.81 12.62 11.86
CA ARG A 268 -7.48 11.33 11.78
C ARG A 268 -7.43 10.60 13.10
N ASP A 269 -8.59 10.13 13.54
CA ASP A 269 -8.75 9.19 14.64
C ASP A 269 -9.34 7.88 14.11
N THR A 270 -8.64 6.75 14.30
CA THR A 270 -9.06 5.43 13.83
C THR A 270 -9.23 4.47 15.00
N LEU A 271 -10.24 3.61 14.92
CA LEU A 271 -10.46 2.49 15.85
C LEU A 271 -10.81 1.23 15.05
N GLY A 272 -10.05 0.17 15.29
CA GLY A 272 -10.28 -1.17 14.74
C GLY A 272 -10.50 -2.19 15.84
N SER A 273 -11.34 -3.19 15.61
CA SER A 273 -11.45 -4.37 16.45
C SER A 273 -11.77 -5.60 15.61
N SER A 274 -11.30 -6.76 16.03
CA SER A 274 -11.66 -8.02 15.41
C SER A 274 -11.65 -9.19 16.36
N LEU A 275 -12.47 -10.18 16.04
CA LEU A 275 -12.49 -11.49 16.66
C LEU A 275 -12.30 -12.56 15.57
N ARG A 276 -11.20 -13.28 15.66
CA ARG A 276 -10.92 -14.44 14.81
C ARG A 276 -11.10 -15.72 15.62
N VAL A 277 -11.91 -16.64 15.12
CA VAL A 277 -12.10 -17.98 15.69
C VAL A 277 -11.68 -18.98 14.62
N ALA A 278 -10.66 -19.77 14.89
CA ALA A 278 -10.21 -20.86 14.04
C ALA A 278 -10.41 -22.18 14.76
N TYR A 279 -11.01 -23.16 14.06
CA TYR A 279 -11.27 -24.50 14.57
C TYR A 279 -10.79 -25.56 13.57
N ASP A 280 -9.88 -26.40 14.01
CA ASP A 280 -9.30 -27.48 13.23
C ASP A 280 -10.03 -28.80 13.55
N ALA A 281 -11.06 -29.15 12.71
CA ALA A 281 -11.71 -30.44 12.78
C ALA A 281 -10.94 -31.49 11.96
N PRO A 282 -11.14 -32.80 12.17
CA PRO A 282 -10.42 -33.86 11.44
C PRO A 282 -10.62 -33.81 9.93
N TRP A 283 -11.73 -33.25 9.43
CA TRP A 283 -12.12 -33.27 8.03
C TRP A 283 -12.37 -31.89 7.42
N PHE A 284 -12.27 -30.81 8.22
CA PHE A 284 -12.28 -29.42 7.73
C PHE A 284 -11.60 -28.49 8.74
N LYS A 285 -11.09 -27.36 8.23
CA LYS A 285 -10.71 -26.19 9.03
C LYS A 285 -11.77 -25.12 8.86
N MET A 286 -12.28 -24.56 9.98
CA MET A 286 -13.19 -23.42 9.98
C MET A 286 -12.47 -22.17 10.48
N THR A 287 -12.69 -21.05 9.82
CA THR A 287 -12.27 -19.74 10.32
C THR A 287 -13.44 -18.77 10.23
N SER A 288 -13.75 -18.13 11.36
CA SER A 288 -14.71 -17.03 11.43
C SER A 288 -13.95 -15.76 11.78
N ILE A 289 -14.17 -14.65 11.04
CA ILE A 289 -13.57 -13.36 11.30
C ILE A 289 -14.69 -12.33 11.35
N THR A 290 -14.92 -11.76 12.54
CA THR A 290 -15.79 -10.60 12.76
C THR A 290 -14.90 -9.39 12.93
N ALA A 291 -15.12 -8.32 12.18
CA ALA A 291 -14.33 -7.10 12.32
C ALA A 291 -15.18 -5.84 12.23
N TYR A 292 -14.79 -4.85 13.00
CA TYR A 292 -15.25 -3.48 12.94
C TYR A 292 -14.08 -2.55 12.71
N ARG A 293 -14.26 -1.54 11.83
CA ARG A 293 -13.33 -0.45 11.65
C ARG A 293 -14.08 0.85 11.48
N GLY A 294 -13.63 1.88 12.16
CA GLY A 294 -14.14 3.23 12.00
C GLY A 294 -13.01 4.24 12.03
N TYR A 295 -13.16 5.32 11.27
CA TYR A 295 -12.29 6.49 11.38
C TYR A 295 -13.10 7.78 11.26
N ASN A 296 -12.60 8.83 11.89
CA ASN A 296 -12.99 10.20 11.68
C ASN A 296 -11.78 10.93 11.12
N ASP A 297 -11.95 11.59 9.99
CA ASP A 297 -10.89 12.31 9.29
C ASP A 297 -11.36 13.73 9.03
N VAL A 298 -10.62 14.74 9.52
CA VAL A 298 -10.90 16.15 9.31
C VAL A 298 -9.70 16.78 8.65
N THR A 299 -9.80 17.00 7.34
CA THR A 299 -8.80 17.71 6.55
C THR A 299 -9.21 19.15 6.34
N ARG A 300 -8.25 20.06 6.45
CA ARG A 300 -8.39 21.49 6.07
C ARG A 300 -7.20 21.86 5.23
N ASN A 301 -7.42 22.55 4.13
CA ASN A 301 -6.33 22.91 3.23
C ASN A 301 -6.64 24.16 2.42
N ASP A 302 -5.58 24.79 1.95
CA ASP A 302 -5.61 25.75 0.87
C ASP A 302 -5.93 25.01 -0.44
N GLN A 303 -6.83 25.54 -1.25
CA GLN A 303 -7.23 24.91 -2.53
C GLN A 303 -6.68 25.66 -3.74
N ASP A 304 -6.28 26.91 -3.57
CA ASP A 304 -5.69 27.71 -4.64
C ASP A 304 -4.14 27.68 -4.61
N PHE A 305 -3.56 27.32 -3.47
CA PHE A 305 -2.10 27.22 -3.23
C PHE A 305 -1.35 28.54 -3.50
N MET A 306 -2.00 29.68 -3.21
CA MET A 306 -1.51 31.04 -3.45
C MET A 306 -1.60 31.89 -2.19
N PRO A 307 -0.85 33.01 -2.11
CA PRO A 307 -0.95 33.97 -1.00
C PRO A 307 -2.22 34.83 -0.98
N TYR A 308 -3.26 34.43 -1.72
CA TYR A 308 -4.51 35.18 -1.87
C TYR A 308 -5.66 34.46 -1.16
N ASP A 309 -6.65 35.20 -0.65
CA ASP A 309 -7.84 34.65 -0.01
C ASP A 309 -8.87 34.24 -1.08
N LEU A 310 -8.60 33.13 -1.80
CA LEU A 310 -9.47 32.66 -2.87
C LEU A 310 -10.33 31.48 -2.40
N ILE A 311 -9.74 30.28 -2.19
CA ILE A 311 -10.50 29.09 -1.88
C ILE A 311 -9.79 28.28 -0.80
N THR A 312 -10.52 27.97 0.28
CA THR A 312 -10.09 26.97 1.26
C THR A 312 -11.12 25.84 1.35
N ALA A 313 -10.66 24.65 1.68
CA ALA A 313 -11.54 23.51 1.89
C ALA A 313 -11.44 22.96 3.31
N ARG A 314 -12.58 22.48 3.82
CA ARG A 314 -12.66 21.59 4.97
C ARG A 314 -13.44 20.36 4.57
N GLU A 315 -12.86 19.21 4.79
CA GLU A 315 -13.47 17.90 4.57
C GLU A 315 -13.57 17.17 5.89
N ASP A 316 -14.75 16.63 6.22
CA ASP A 316 -15.02 15.86 7.44
C ASP A 316 -15.62 14.51 7.01
N ILE A 317 -14.86 13.43 7.14
CA ILE A 317 -15.26 12.08 6.77
C ILE A 317 -15.39 11.21 8.02
N LYS A 318 -16.55 10.58 8.20
CA LYS A 318 -16.77 9.54 9.21
C LYS A 318 -17.12 8.25 8.50
N ASP A 319 -16.24 7.29 8.56
CA ASP A 319 -16.43 5.97 7.95
C ASP A 319 -16.54 4.91 9.03
N ARG A 320 -17.50 3.99 8.89
CA ARG A 320 -17.74 2.88 9.80
C ARG A 320 -18.06 1.64 8.99
N GLN A 321 -17.24 0.61 9.15
CA GLN A 321 -17.40 -0.65 8.45
C GLN A 321 -17.47 -1.81 9.43
N PHE A 322 -18.43 -2.69 9.21
CA PHE A 322 -18.56 -3.99 9.87
C PHE A 322 -18.45 -5.08 8.81
N THR A 323 -17.66 -6.13 9.11
CA THR A 323 -17.49 -7.28 8.23
C THR A 323 -17.60 -8.59 9.00
N GLN A 324 -18.14 -9.62 8.35
CA GLN A 324 -18.18 -11.00 8.84
C GLN A 324 -17.75 -11.93 7.72
N GLU A 325 -16.73 -12.74 7.96
CA GLU A 325 -16.31 -13.79 7.02
C GLU A 325 -16.35 -15.16 7.72
N PHE A 326 -16.93 -16.14 7.02
CA PHE A 326 -16.84 -17.56 7.38
C PHE A 326 -16.09 -18.28 6.27
N ARG A 327 -15.07 -19.03 6.64
CA ARG A 327 -14.29 -19.88 5.73
C ARG A 327 -14.28 -21.31 6.22
N PHE A 328 -14.40 -22.24 5.27
CA PHE A 328 -14.20 -23.67 5.45
C PHE A 328 -13.17 -24.13 4.44
N ALA A 329 -12.21 -24.92 4.87
CA ALA A 329 -11.14 -25.42 4.01
C ALA A 329 -10.83 -26.88 4.33
N SER A 330 -10.33 -27.62 3.34
CA SER A 330 -9.78 -28.96 3.57
C SER A 330 -8.58 -28.90 4.52
N PRO A 331 -8.38 -29.90 5.41
CA PRO A 331 -7.16 -29.98 6.21
C PRO A 331 -5.91 -30.09 5.34
N GLU A 332 -4.75 -29.73 5.89
CA GLU A 332 -3.47 -29.96 5.24
C GLU A 332 -3.19 -31.46 5.13
N GLY A 333 -2.62 -31.89 3.99
CA GLY A 333 -2.32 -33.31 3.77
C GLY A 333 -3.55 -34.23 3.55
N SER A 334 -4.75 -33.67 3.35
CA SER A 334 -6.00 -34.45 3.20
C SER A 334 -6.18 -35.15 1.82
N GLY A 335 -5.12 -35.25 1.04
CA GLY A 335 -5.12 -35.89 -0.28
C GLY A 335 -5.00 -34.91 -1.45
N PRO A 336 -5.30 -35.36 -2.69
CA PRO A 336 -5.03 -34.57 -3.89
C PRO A 336 -5.99 -33.37 -4.08
N LEU A 337 -7.14 -33.35 -3.39
CA LEU A 337 -8.13 -32.29 -3.49
C LEU A 337 -8.00 -31.32 -2.31
N LYS A 338 -7.51 -30.12 -2.61
CA LYS A 338 -7.53 -28.98 -1.69
C LYS A 338 -8.73 -28.10 -2.05
N TRP A 339 -9.58 -27.76 -1.09
CA TRP A 339 -10.71 -26.87 -1.33
C TRP A 339 -10.85 -25.82 -0.23
N LEU A 340 -11.40 -24.68 -0.58
CA LEU A 340 -11.77 -23.59 0.30
C LEU A 340 -13.10 -23.00 -0.17
N GLY A 341 -14.02 -22.73 0.75
CA GLY A 341 -15.26 -22.02 0.46
C GLY A 341 -15.64 -21.09 1.59
N GLY A 342 -16.41 -20.05 1.30
CA GLY A 342 -16.77 -19.09 2.33
C GLY A 342 -17.95 -18.20 1.99
N LEU A 343 -18.38 -17.50 3.04
CA LEU A 343 -19.41 -16.47 3.01
C LEU A 343 -18.80 -15.17 3.58
N TYR A 344 -19.00 -14.05 2.90
CA TYR A 344 -18.59 -12.73 3.35
C TYR A 344 -19.78 -11.78 3.38
N LEU A 345 -19.93 -11.06 4.49
CA LEU A 345 -20.98 -10.06 4.71
C LEU A 345 -20.34 -8.76 5.12
N TYR A 346 -20.85 -7.64 4.62
CA TYR A 346 -20.35 -6.32 5.05
C TYR A 346 -21.44 -5.26 5.03
N LYS A 347 -21.21 -4.29 5.90
CA LYS A 347 -21.99 -3.04 5.97
C LYS A 347 -21.01 -1.90 6.17
N LYS A 348 -21.09 -0.88 5.31
CA LYS A 348 -20.34 0.37 5.41
C LYS A 348 -21.29 1.54 5.51
N HIS A 349 -20.96 2.51 6.33
CA HIS A 349 -21.65 3.78 6.45
C HIS A 349 -20.62 4.89 6.45
N GLN A 350 -20.76 5.83 5.53
CA GLN A 350 -19.89 6.97 5.36
C GLN A 350 -20.71 8.24 5.39
N ASP A 351 -20.43 9.09 6.37
CA ASP A 351 -20.87 10.48 6.44
C ASP A 351 -19.72 11.35 5.91
N HIS A 352 -19.97 12.23 4.94
CA HIS A 352 -18.96 13.08 4.33
C HIS A 352 -19.52 14.48 4.15
N THR A 353 -18.90 15.46 4.81
CA THR A 353 -19.19 16.90 4.67
C THR A 353 -18.00 17.58 4.00
N LEU A 354 -18.25 18.33 2.95
CA LEU A 354 -17.26 19.15 2.24
C LEU A 354 -17.71 20.62 2.29
N ASP A 355 -16.92 21.47 2.96
CA ASP A 355 -17.07 22.91 2.97
C ASP A 355 -16.04 23.53 2.02
N LEU A 356 -16.47 24.19 0.95
CA LEU A 356 -15.64 25.01 0.08
C LEU A 356 -15.89 26.47 0.39
N ASN A 357 -14.90 27.13 1.00
CA ASN A 357 -15.00 28.55 1.35
C ASN A 357 -14.37 29.40 0.25
N TYR A 358 -15.17 30.20 -0.42
CA TYR A 358 -14.76 31.22 -1.37
C TYR A 358 -14.58 32.53 -0.61
N GLY A 359 -13.33 32.97 -0.50
CA GLY A 359 -12.97 34.21 0.20
C GLY A 359 -13.31 35.47 -0.56
N GLN A 360 -12.97 36.63 0.04
CA GLN A 360 -13.23 37.93 -0.59
C GLN A 360 -12.47 38.08 -1.92
N GLY A 361 -11.24 37.59 -2.01
CA GLY A 361 -10.45 37.60 -3.24
C GLY A 361 -11.13 36.86 -4.40
N ALA A 362 -11.82 35.74 -4.12
CA ALA A 362 -12.59 35.03 -5.12
C ALA A 362 -13.79 35.84 -5.64
N ALA A 363 -14.45 36.58 -4.76
CA ALA A 363 -15.53 37.50 -5.15
C ALA A 363 -14.98 38.68 -5.97
N ASP A 364 -13.88 39.27 -5.56
CA ASP A 364 -13.22 40.38 -6.27
C ASP A 364 -12.73 39.99 -7.66
N MET A 365 -12.37 38.73 -7.87
CA MET A 365 -12.00 38.14 -9.17
C MET A 365 -13.22 37.69 -9.99
N GLY A 366 -14.45 37.80 -9.45
CA GLY A 366 -15.67 37.39 -10.12
C GLY A 366 -15.86 35.88 -10.23
N MET A 367 -15.16 35.07 -9.45
CA MET A 367 -15.34 33.61 -9.38
C MET A 367 -16.67 33.24 -8.75
N VAL A 368 -17.09 34.04 -7.77
CA VAL A 368 -18.40 33.95 -7.09
C VAL A 368 -19.01 35.37 -6.93
N PRO A 369 -20.35 35.52 -6.80
CA PRO A 369 -20.96 36.83 -6.67
C PRO A 369 -20.57 37.61 -5.42
N MET A 370 -20.23 36.91 -4.34
CA MET A 370 -19.78 37.40 -3.04
C MET A 370 -19.03 36.32 -2.29
N ALA A 371 -18.33 36.67 -1.23
CA ALA A 371 -17.73 35.68 -0.35
C ALA A 371 -18.81 34.72 0.21
N MET A 372 -18.63 33.42 0.02
CA MET A 372 -19.64 32.40 0.37
C MET A 372 -18.98 31.05 0.66
N THR A 373 -19.73 30.19 1.35
CA THR A 373 -19.34 28.80 1.59
C THR A 373 -20.33 27.87 0.89
N ASN A 374 -19.82 26.94 0.08
CA ASN A 374 -20.60 25.79 -0.37
C ASN A 374 -20.41 24.67 0.68
N VAL A 375 -21.50 24.22 1.28
CA VAL A 375 -21.54 23.08 2.21
C VAL A 375 -22.25 21.94 1.50
N ALA A 376 -21.56 20.79 1.35
CA ALA A 376 -22.12 19.60 0.72
C ALA A 376 -22.02 18.41 1.68
N ASP A 377 -23.17 17.86 2.03
CA ASP A 377 -23.30 16.69 2.91
C ASP A 377 -23.71 15.45 2.11
N SER A 378 -23.04 14.33 2.35
CA SER A 378 -23.34 13.04 1.74
C SER A 378 -23.41 11.96 2.82
N ASP A 379 -24.51 11.23 2.88
CA ASP A 379 -24.70 10.00 3.67
C ASP A 379 -24.75 8.81 2.72
N ILE A 380 -23.70 7.96 2.74
CA ILE A 380 -23.58 6.79 1.86
C ILE A 380 -23.65 5.52 2.70
N LYS A 381 -24.63 4.66 2.39
CA LYS A 381 -24.81 3.35 3.03
C LYS A 381 -24.61 2.23 2.03
N THR A 382 -23.62 1.37 2.28
CA THR A 382 -23.31 0.21 1.46
C THR A 382 -23.58 -1.08 2.24
N TYR A 383 -24.23 -2.03 1.60
CA TYR A 383 -24.51 -3.36 2.13
C TYR A 383 -24.14 -4.39 1.06
N GLY A 384 -23.46 -5.44 1.46
CA GLY A 384 -23.11 -6.49 0.52
C GLY A 384 -22.91 -7.85 1.15
N TYR A 385 -23.00 -8.87 0.30
CA TYR A 385 -22.65 -10.22 0.64
C TYR A 385 -21.96 -10.89 -0.53
N ALA A 386 -21.13 -11.90 -0.21
CA ALA A 386 -20.52 -12.72 -1.23
C ALA A 386 -20.44 -14.18 -0.80
N VAL A 387 -20.59 -15.09 -1.77
CA VAL A 387 -20.30 -16.50 -1.64
C VAL A 387 -19.14 -16.83 -2.58
N PHE A 388 -18.13 -17.51 -2.07
CA PHE A 388 -16.94 -17.83 -2.86
C PHE A 388 -16.42 -19.23 -2.56
N GLY A 389 -15.69 -19.79 -3.53
CA GLY A 389 -15.01 -21.05 -3.36
C GLY A 389 -13.90 -21.23 -4.38
N GLN A 390 -12.91 -22.02 -4.00
CA GLN A 390 -11.80 -22.43 -4.85
C GLN A 390 -11.46 -23.88 -4.54
N ALA A 391 -11.15 -24.66 -5.58
CA ALA A 391 -10.67 -26.01 -5.44
C ALA A 391 -9.44 -26.23 -6.34
N THR A 392 -8.45 -26.92 -5.80
CA THR A 392 -7.24 -27.35 -6.50
C THR A 392 -7.16 -28.87 -6.45
N TYR A 393 -7.03 -29.51 -7.60
CA TYR A 393 -6.81 -30.95 -7.69
C TYR A 393 -5.41 -31.24 -8.23
N THR A 394 -4.62 -31.97 -7.46
CA THR A 394 -3.26 -32.36 -7.82
C THR A 394 -3.26 -33.72 -8.50
N LEU A 395 -2.81 -33.75 -9.75
CA LEU A 395 -2.64 -34.96 -10.56
C LEU A 395 -1.17 -35.40 -10.56
N PHE A 396 -0.91 -36.68 -10.36
CA PHE A 396 0.43 -37.27 -10.44
C PHE A 396 1.47 -36.57 -9.51
N ASP A 397 1.00 -35.97 -8.41
CA ASP A 397 1.79 -35.17 -7.45
C ASP A 397 2.57 -33.98 -8.07
N LYS A 398 2.26 -33.62 -9.32
CA LYS A 398 2.99 -32.60 -10.09
C LYS A 398 2.12 -31.55 -10.78
N LEU A 399 0.90 -31.91 -11.17
CA LEU A 399 0.03 -31.06 -11.95
C LEU A 399 -1.13 -30.57 -11.09
N ASP A 400 -1.15 -29.31 -10.75
CA ASP A 400 -2.25 -28.67 -10.02
C ASP A 400 -3.21 -28.00 -11.02
N LEU A 401 -4.48 -28.33 -10.91
CA LEU A 401 -5.58 -27.70 -11.63
C LEU A 401 -6.45 -26.97 -10.60
N THR A 402 -6.50 -25.64 -10.71
CA THR A 402 -7.28 -24.80 -9.78
C THR A 402 -8.43 -24.15 -10.51
N ALA A 403 -9.62 -24.18 -9.91
CA ALA A 403 -10.80 -23.44 -10.34
C ALA A 403 -11.43 -22.74 -9.14
N GLY A 404 -11.84 -21.49 -9.32
CA GLY A 404 -12.47 -20.70 -8.30
C GLY A 404 -13.57 -19.81 -8.87
N LEU A 405 -14.55 -19.48 -8.03
CA LEU A 405 -15.64 -18.57 -8.36
C LEU A 405 -16.09 -17.81 -7.11
N ARG A 406 -16.40 -16.53 -7.29
CA ARG A 406 -17.09 -15.69 -6.32
C ARG A 406 -18.29 -15.04 -6.99
N TYR A 407 -19.41 -15.06 -6.30
CA TYR A 407 -20.54 -14.19 -6.56
C TYR A 407 -20.62 -13.15 -5.47
N GLU A 408 -20.76 -11.89 -5.84
CA GLU A 408 -20.89 -10.77 -4.92
C GLU A 408 -22.07 -9.87 -5.31
N TYR A 409 -22.88 -9.51 -4.32
CA TYR A 409 -23.96 -8.55 -4.43
C TYR A 409 -23.66 -7.35 -3.56
N GLU A 410 -23.78 -6.15 -4.12
CA GLU A 410 -23.61 -4.88 -3.41
C GLU A 410 -24.80 -3.95 -3.66
N LYS A 411 -25.23 -3.26 -2.61
CA LYS A 411 -26.27 -2.23 -2.69
C LYS A 411 -25.79 -0.95 -2.03
N ASN A 412 -25.82 0.14 -2.78
CA ASN A 412 -25.45 1.47 -2.36
C ASN A 412 -26.68 2.38 -2.28
N LYS A 413 -26.71 3.24 -1.26
CA LYS A 413 -27.71 4.32 -1.09
C LYS A 413 -26.97 5.60 -0.79
N LEU A 414 -27.41 6.70 -1.40
CA LEU A 414 -26.92 8.05 -1.19
C LEU A 414 -28.09 8.93 -0.77
N ASP A 415 -27.90 9.70 0.29
CA ASP A 415 -28.65 10.91 0.61
C ASP A 415 -27.64 12.07 0.52
N TYR A 416 -27.86 13.04 -0.40
CA TYR A 416 -26.95 14.15 -0.68
C TYR A 416 -27.71 15.47 -0.55
N ALA A 417 -27.16 16.43 0.18
CA ALA A 417 -27.65 17.78 0.26
C ALA A 417 -26.50 18.78 0.10
N SER A 418 -26.74 19.90 -0.59
CA SER A 418 -25.79 21.01 -0.64
C SER A 418 -26.47 22.34 -0.53
N ASP A 419 -25.83 23.28 0.17
CA ASP A 419 -26.27 24.66 0.33
C ASP A 419 -25.12 25.64 0.12
N TYR A 420 -25.47 26.87 -0.32
CA TYR A 420 -24.53 27.97 -0.35
C TYR A 420 -24.89 28.96 0.75
N LEU A 421 -23.91 29.34 1.56
CA LEU A 421 -24.06 30.26 2.70
C LEU A 421 -23.29 31.54 2.44
N ALA A 422 -23.97 32.70 2.49
CA ALA A 422 -23.34 34.01 2.45
C ALA A 422 -23.67 34.75 3.75
N GLY A 423 -22.65 35.20 4.48
CA GLY A 423 -22.80 35.81 5.79
C GLY A 423 -23.51 34.90 6.81
N GLY A 424 -23.40 33.55 6.67
CA GLY A 424 -24.09 32.57 7.51
C GLY A 424 -25.53 32.29 7.17
N MET A 425 -26.09 32.90 6.11
CA MET A 425 -27.46 32.66 5.65
C MET A 425 -27.47 31.86 4.35
N VAL A 426 -28.42 30.93 4.22
CA VAL A 426 -28.62 30.14 2.98
C VAL A 426 -29.01 31.06 1.83
N VAL A 427 -28.30 30.91 0.70
CA VAL A 427 -28.61 31.63 -0.56
C VAL A 427 -29.69 30.84 -1.29
N PRO A 428 -30.93 31.37 -1.43
CA PRO A 428 -32.04 30.65 -2.02
C PRO A 428 -31.77 30.23 -3.48
N GLY A 429 -32.12 28.99 -3.83
CA GLY A 429 -32.05 28.47 -5.20
C GLY A 429 -30.64 28.02 -5.67
N MET A 430 -29.61 28.00 -4.80
CA MET A 430 -28.28 27.51 -5.12
C MET A 430 -27.99 26.12 -4.52
N GLY A 431 -28.90 25.55 -3.71
CA GLY A 431 -28.71 24.24 -3.09
C GLY A 431 -29.28 23.07 -3.91
N SER A 432 -28.96 21.86 -3.49
CA SER A 432 -29.45 20.60 -4.07
C SER A 432 -29.83 19.60 -2.98
N ASP A 433 -30.88 18.80 -3.20
CA ASP A 433 -31.27 17.65 -2.35
C ASP A 433 -31.54 16.47 -3.30
N ILE A 434 -30.70 15.43 -3.21
CA ILE A 434 -30.71 14.32 -4.17
C ILE A 434 -30.57 12.99 -3.43
N ARG A 435 -31.35 11.99 -3.87
CA ARG A 435 -31.28 10.62 -3.37
C ARG A 435 -30.91 9.65 -4.47
N GLY A 436 -29.92 8.81 -4.20
CA GLY A 436 -29.46 7.78 -5.11
C GLY A 436 -29.64 6.37 -4.55
N ARG A 437 -29.92 5.39 -5.42
CA ARG A 437 -29.91 3.97 -5.09
C ARG A 437 -29.33 3.19 -6.25
N LYS A 438 -28.39 2.28 -5.96
CA LYS A 438 -27.73 1.45 -6.93
C LYS A 438 -27.51 0.05 -6.35
N HIS A 439 -27.47 -0.97 -7.21
CA HIS A 439 -27.04 -2.31 -6.84
C HIS A 439 -26.22 -2.91 -7.98
N ASP A 440 -25.30 -3.77 -7.63
CA ASP A 440 -24.40 -4.44 -8.56
C ASP A 440 -24.30 -5.93 -8.22
N ASP A 441 -24.31 -6.77 -9.27
CA ASP A 441 -24.13 -8.21 -9.22
C ASP A 441 -22.86 -8.57 -9.97
N VAL A 442 -21.92 -9.25 -9.31
CA VAL A 442 -20.59 -9.50 -9.86
C VAL A 442 -20.18 -10.96 -9.75
N PHE A 443 -19.68 -11.52 -10.85
CA PHE A 443 -19.07 -12.86 -10.89
C PHE A 443 -17.56 -12.76 -11.16
N LEU A 444 -16.76 -13.42 -10.32
CA LEU A 444 -15.29 -13.35 -10.34
C LEU A 444 -14.69 -14.75 -10.45
N PRO A 445 -14.61 -15.30 -11.67
CA PRO A 445 -13.98 -16.58 -11.92
C PRO A 445 -12.45 -16.50 -11.87
N LYS A 446 -11.82 -17.64 -11.51
CA LYS A 446 -10.38 -17.90 -11.60
C LYS A 446 -10.19 -19.32 -12.13
N ALA A 447 -9.24 -19.49 -13.04
CA ALA A 447 -8.74 -20.80 -13.46
C ALA A 447 -7.22 -20.76 -13.57
N GLN A 448 -6.54 -21.82 -13.13
CA GLN A 448 -5.09 -21.86 -13.07
C GLN A 448 -4.59 -23.29 -13.23
N ILE A 449 -3.43 -23.42 -13.86
CA ILE A 449 -2.67 -24.64 -14.00
C ILE A 449 -1.25 -24.40 -13.51
N ALA A 450 -0.72 -25.31 -12.71
CA ALA A 450 0.68 -25.28 -12.30
C ALA A 450 1.30 -26.68 -12.47
N TYR A 451 2.55 -26.71 -12.92
CA TYR A 451 3.28 -27.96 -13.10
C TYR A 451 4.63 -27.92 -12.41
N ARG A 452 4.87 -28.86 -11.48
CA ARG A 452 6.13 -29.05 -10.78
C ARG A 452 7.03 -29.98 -11.57
N TRP A 453 8.02 -29.43 -12.24
CA TRP A 453 9.02 -30.19 -12.99
C TRP A 453 9.96 -30.92 -12.04
N THR A 454 10.38 -30.23 -10.99
CA THR A 454 11.17 -30.72 -9.87
C THR A 454 10.61 -30.12 -8.56
N PRO A 455 11.03 -30.57 -7.36
CA PRO A 455 10.64 -29.90 -6.11
C PRO A 455 11.01 -28.40 -6.09
N ASP A 456 12.06 -28.02 -6.81
CA ASP A 456 12.63 -26.67 -6.80
C ASP A 456 12.29 -25.84 -8.07
N PHE A 457 11.47 -26.37 -8.99
CA PHE A 457 11.10 -25.66 -10.22
C PHE A 457 9.66 -25.92 -10.62
N MET A 458 8.86 -24.84 -10.64
CA MET A 458 7.45 -24.85 -10.99
C MET A 458 7.18 -23.81 -12.09
N THR A 459 6.35 -24.18 -13.07
CA THR A 459 5.73 -23.24 -14.03
C THR A 459 4.24 -23.18 -13.81
N TYR A 460 3.63 -22.02 -14.08
CA TYR A 460 2.19 -21.84 -13.94
C TYR A 460 1.61 -20.94 -15.03
N ALA A 461 0.33 -21.09 -15.29
CA ALA A 461 -0.47 -20.19 -16.10
C ALA A 461 -1.85 -20.04 -15.49
N GLY A 462 -2.43 -18.85 -15.59
CA GLY A 462 -3.71 -18.57 -14.99
C GLY A 462 -4.48 -17.45 -15.64
N VAL A 463 -5.80 -17.47 -15.43
CA VAL A 463 -6.73 -16.40 -15.76
C VAL A 463 -7.58 -16.08 -14.55
N SER A 464 -7.74 -14.77 -14.26
CA SER A 464 -8.54 -14.29 -13.15
C SER A 464 -9.27 -13.00 -13.50
N ARG A 465 -10.45 -12.82 -12.90
CA ARG A 465 -11.23 -11.58 -13.02
C ARG A 465 -11.19 -10.80 -11.72
N GLY A 466 -10.97 -9.49 -11.82
CA GLY A 466 -11.10 -8.55 -10.72
C GLY A 466 -12.15 -7.48 -11.03
N TYR A 467 -12.56 -6.75 -9.99
CA TYR A 467 -13.42 -5.60 -10.14
C TYR A 467 -13.16 -4.55 -9.05
N ARG A 468 -13.57 -3.33 -9.34
CA ARG A 468 -13.74 -2.24 -8.38
C ARG A 468 -15.20 -1.82 -8.38
N SER A 469 -15.74 -1.58 -7.18
CA SER A 469 -17.17 -1.23 -7.00
C SER A 469 -17.54 0.05 -7.74
N GLY A 470 -18.78 0.10 -8.22
CA GLY A 470 -19.43 1.34 -8.59
C GLY A 470 -19.78 2.19 -7.37
N GLY A 471 -20.29 3.38 -7.61
CA GLY A 471 -20.60 4.30 -6.51
C GLY A 471 -21.37 5.51 -6.95
N PHE A 472 -21.26 6.57 -6.14
CA PHE A 472 -21.87 7.87 -6.38
C PHE A 472 -20.82 8.97 -6.40
N ASN A 473 -20.97 9.93 -7.31
CA ASN A 473 -20.26 11.20 -7.28
C ASN A 473 -20.95 12.15 -6.30
N THR A 474 -20.16 12.85 -5.50
CA THR A 474 -20.60 13.91 -4.59
C THR A 474 -20.38 15.32 -5.18
N SER A 475 -19.80 15.39 -6.39
CA SER A 475 -19.69 16.58 -7.24
C SER A 475 -20.09 16.20 -8.67
N PHE A 476 -20.98 16.96 -9.30
CA PHE A 476 -21.46 16.70 -10.65
C PHE A 476 -22.08 17.97 -11.25
N LEU A 477 -22.13 18.07 -12.59
CA LEU A 477 -22.82 19.15 -13.31
C LEU A 477 -24.21 18.72 -13.72
N ASP A 478 -24.44 17.46 -13.96
CA ASP A 478 -25.70 16.87 -14.39
C ASP A 478 -26.03 15.64 -13.54
N VAL A 479 -27.33 15.42 -13.26
CA VAL A 479 -27.79 14.26 -12.48
C VAL A 479 -27.44 12.93 -13.14
N SER A 480 -27.21 12.89 -14.45
CA SER A 480 -26.72 11.70 -15.16
C SER A 480 -25.31 11.28 -14.73
N ASP A 481 -24.53 12.17 -14.12
CA ASP A 481 -23.21 11.88 -13.57
C ASP A 481 -23.26 11.45 -12.10
N LEU A 482 -24.44 11.37 -11.49
CA LEU A 482 -24.60 11.04 -10.06
C LEU A 482 -24.01 9.67 -9.72
N ALA A 483 -24.18 8.67 -10.56
CA ALA A 483 -23.76 7.30 -10.31
C ALA A 483 -22.80 6.82 -11.40
N PHE A 484 -21.86 5.98 -11.01
CA PHE A 484 -20.96 5.26 -11.90
C PHE A 484 -21.00 3.76 -11.62
N ASP A 485 -20.72 2.97 -12.67
CA ASP A 485 -20.78 1.52 -12.62
C ASP A 485 -19.44 0.89 -12.18
N PRO A 486 -19.43 -0.41 -11.77
CA PRO A 486 -18.20 -1.13 -11.54
C PRO A 486 -17.30 -1.17 -12.76
N GLU A 487 -15.98 -1.17 -12.54
CA GLU A 487 -14.99 -1.47 -13.55
C GLU A 487 -14.43 -2.88 -13.36
N TYR A 488 -14.02 -3.51 -14.46
CA TYR A 488 -13.58 -4.90 -14.45
C TYR A 488 -12.22 -5.07 -15.11
N SER A 489 -11.48 -6.10 -14.64
CA SER A 489 -10.24 -6.56 -15.29
C SER A 489 -10.26 -8.06 -15.55
N TRP A 490 -9.69 -8.48 -16.69
CA TRP A 490 -9.26 -9.84 -16.95
C TRP A 490 -7.75 -9.90 -17.01
N ASN A 491 -7.15 -10.72 -16.17
CA ASN A 491 -5.70 -10.95 -16.13
C ASN A 491 -5.39 -12.33 -16.70
N TYR A 492 -4.43 -12.36 -17.62
CA TYR A 492 -3.80 -13.56 -18.16
C TYR A 492 -2.34 -13.53 -17.73
N GLU A 493 -1.91 -14.55 -17.02
CA GLU A 493 -0.56 -14.59 -16.43
C GLU A 493 0.09 -15.94 -16.70
N VAL A 494 1.39 -15.90 -17.01
CA VAL A 494 2.27 -17.06 -17.09
C VAL A 494 3.53 -16.75 -16.30
N GLY A 495 4.00 -17.71 -15.51
CA GLY A 495 5.20 -17.49 -14.73
C GLY A 495 5.92 -18.79 -14.37
N PHE A 496 7.06 -18.61 -13.73
CA PHE A 496 7.76 -19.70 -13.08
C PHE A 496 8.37 -19.25 -11.76
N LYS A 497 8.58 -20.22 -10.88
CA LYS A 497 9.28 -20.08 -9.61
C LYS A 497 10.35 -21.16 -9.50
N SER A 498 11.53 -20.76 -9.06
CA SER A 498 12.65 -21.68 -8.99
C SER A 498 13.59 -21.38 -7.83
N SER A 499 14.11 -22.44 -7.25
CA SER A 499 15.17 -22.43 -6.22
C SER A 499 16.36 -23.25 -6.72
N TRP A 500 17.57 -22.73 -6.53
CA TRP A 500 18.79 -23.35 -7.04
C TRP A 500 19.85 -23.45 -5.95
N PHE A 501 20.79 -24.38 -6.12
CA PHE A 501 21.95 -24.54 -5.24
C PHE A 501 21.56 -24.77 -3.77
N ASN A 502 20.64 -25.73 -3.52
CA ASN A 502 20.09 -26.03 -2.19
C ASN A 502 19.46 -24.79 -1.52
N ASN A 503 18.61 -24.08 -2.24
CA ASN A 503 17.92 -22.87 -1.80
C ASN A 503 18.81 -21.67 -1.48
N ARG A 504 20.00 -21.59 -2.11
CA ARG A 504 20.85 -20.39 -2.04
C ARG A 504 20.45 -19.29 -3.00
N VAL A 505 19.74 -19.62 -4.08
CA VAL A 505 19.27 -18.69 -5.09
C VAL A 505 17.81 -18.96 -5.39
N ASN A 506 16.95 -17.97 -5.19
CA ASN A 506 15.56 -17.97 -5.66
C ASN A 506 15.46 -17.04 -6.85
N PHE A 507 14.78 -17.50 -7.92
CA PHE A 507 14.55 -16.70 -9.12
C PHE A 507 13.15 -16.95 -9.64
N ASN A 508 12.33 -15.89 -9.64
CA ASN A 508 10.92 -15.92 -10.00
C ASN A 508 10.65 -14.93 -11.12
N THR A 509 9.79 -15.31 -12.07
CA THR A 509 9.41 -14.45 -13.20
C THR A 509 7.94 -14.63 -13.53
N SER A 510 7.28 -13.54 -13.92
CA SER A 510 5.94 -13.57 -14.48
C SER A 510 5.80 -12.64 -15.68
N LEU A 511 4.98 -13.06 -16.63
CA LEU A 511 4.48 -12.28 -17.77
C LEU A 511 2.98 -12.09 -17.57
N PHE A 512 2.48 -10.89 -17.77
CA PHE A 512 1.07 -10.59 -17.60
C PHE A 512 0.49 -9.77 -18.74
N TYR A 513 -0.79 -9.99 -19.01
CA TYR A 513 -1.64 -9.17 -19.86
C TYR A 513 -2.97 -8.94 -19.16
N ILE A 514 -3.33 -7.68 -18.93
CA ILE A 514 -4.57 -7.29 -18.24
C ILE A 514 -5.39 -6.42 -19.19
N ASP A 515 -6.66 -6.81 -19.39
CA ASP A 515 -7.64 -6.04 -20.16
C ASP A 515 -8.65 -5.43 -19.19
N LEU A 516 -8.80 -4.09 -19.21
CA LEU A 516 -9.73 -3.35 -18.36
C LEU A 516 -10.91 -2.87 -19.20
N SER A 517 -12.11 -3.07 -18.68
CA SER A 517 -13.36 -2.59 -19.26
C SER A 517 -14.14 -1.74 -18.27
N ASP A 518 -14.93 -0.82 -18.82
CA ASP A 518 -15.78 0.10 -18.07
C ASP A 518 -14.98 0.92 -17.04
N GLN A 519 -13.75 1.26 -17.43
CA GLN A 519 -12.77 1.91 -16.56
C GLN A 519 -13.31 3.21 -15.99
N GLN A 520 -13.25 3.32 -14.68
CA GLN A 520 -13.61 4.54 -13.95
C GLN A 520 -12.47 5.55 -14.09
N VAL A 521 -12.74 6.64 -14.79
CA VAL A 521 -11.79 7.75 -15.00
C VAL A 521 -12.27 8.99 -14.28
N THR A 522 -11.36 9.71 -13.67
CA THR A 522 -11.63 10.99 -13.00
C THR A 522 -11.48 12.11 -14.00
N GLN A 523 -12.53 12.89 -14.20
CA GLN A 523 -12.53 14.07 -15.08
C GLN A 523 -12.68 15.34 -14.25
N VAL A 524 -11.85 16.36 -14.55
CA VAL A 524 -11.92 17.66 -13.89
C VAL A 524 -12.98 18.50 -14.56
N LEU A 525 -13.97 18.96 -13.79
CA LEU A 525 -15.04 19.84 -14.26
C LEU A 525 -14.55 21.30 -14.39
N PRO A 526 -15.24 22.14 -15.17
CA PRO A 526 -14.92 23.58 -15.25
C PRO A 526 -14.99 24.31 -13.90
N THR A 527 -15.70 23.73 -12.93
CA THR A 527 -15.78 24.22 -11.53
C THR A 527 -14.60 23.83 -10.66
N ALA A 528 -13.55 23.24 -11.24
CA ALA A 528 -12.39 22.62 -10.57
C ALA A 528 -12.73 21.38 -9.70
N ASN A 529 -13.98 20.99 -9.59
CA ASN A 529 -14.40 19.74 -8.97
C ASN A 529 -14.12 18.55 -9.90
N THR A 530 -14.16 17.34 -9.35
CA THR A 530 -13.94 16.11 -10.12
C THR A 530 -15.19 15.25 -10.18
N VAL A 531 -15.36 14.54 -11.29
CA VAL A 531 -16.43 13.56 -11.51
C VAL A 531 -15.82 12.25 -12.01
N ILE A 532 -16.33 11.12 -11.54
CA ILE A 532 -15.96 9.79 -12.02
C ILE A 532 -16.98 9.33 -13.05
N ARG A 533 -16.48 8.83 -14.19
CA ARG A 533 -17.29 8.24 -15.26
C ARG A 533 -16.68 6.93 -15.75
N ASN A 534 -17.52 5.99 -16.16
CA ASN A 534 -17.10 4.78 -16.86
C ASN A 534 -16.85 5.11 -18.36
N ALA A 535 -15.71 5.69 -18.66
CA ALA A 535 -15.42 6.24 -19.98
C ALA A 535 -14.29 5.53 -20.73
N GLY A 536 -13.51 4.68 -20.04
CA GLY A 536 -12.30 4.09 -20.57
C GLY A 536 -12.35 2.58 -20.80
N LYS A 537 -11.51 2.13 -21.75
CA LYS A 537 -10.99 0.76 -21.83
C LYS A 537 -9.47 0.89 -21.93
N SER A 538 -8.76 0.14 -21.12
CA SER A 538 -7.31 0.13 -21.17
C SER A 538 -6.75 -1.28 -21.16
N ARG A 539 -5.47 -1.40 -21.48
CA ARG A 539 -4.70 -2.62 -21.31
C ARG A 539 -3.45 -2.34 -20.50
N SER A 540 -3.01 -3.30 -19.73
CA SER A 540 -1.69 -3.29 -19.12
C SER A 540 -1.00 -4.61 -19.43
N MET A 541 0.25 -4.55 -19.87
CA MET A 541 1.04 -5.74 -20.14
C MET A 541 2.50 -5.50 -19.75
N GLY A 542 3.19 -6.57 -19.35
CA GLY A 542 4.56 -6.44 -18.92
C GLY A 542 5.14 -7.73 -18.37
N PHE A 543 6.25 -7.58 -17.69
CA PHE A 543 6.89 -8.68 -16.99
C PHE A 543 7.50 -8.24 -15.67
N GLU A 544 7.74 -9.21 -14.82
CA GLU A 544 8.30 -9.03 -13.49
C GLU A 544 9.37 -10.10 -13.23
N VAL A 545 10.45 -9.70 -12.58
CA VAL A 545 11.55 -10.56 -12.18
C VAL A 545 11.89 -10.27 -10.73
N GLU A 546 12.06 -11.31 -9.92
CA GLU A 546 12.52 -11.23 -8.55
C GLU A 546 13.62 -12.26 -8.35
N ALA A 547 14.70 -11.85 -7.70
CA ALA A 547 15.84 -12.69 -7.41
C ALA A 547 16.37 -12.42 -6.00
N SER A 548 16.69 -13.47 -5.26
CA SER A 548 17.42 -13.42 -4.00
C SER A 548 18.56 -14.44 -4.06
N ALA A 549 19.76 -14.04 -3.68
CA ALA A 549 20.93 -14.92 -3.75
C ALA A 549 21.87 -14.72 -2.57
N LEU A 550 22.19 -15.78 -1.85
CA LEU A 550 23.34 -15.85 -0.96
C LEU A 550 24.58 -16.16 -1.81
N ILE A 551 25.29 -15.10 -2.22
CA ILE A 551 26.45 -15.20 -3.13
C ILE A 551 27.59 -15.93 -2.44
N THR A 552 27.89 -15.54 -1.21
CA THR A 552 28.80 -16.21 -0.29
C THR A 552 28.16 -16.19 1.10
N GLU A 553 28.87 -16.78 2.09
CA GLU A 553 28.49 -16.63 3.49
C GLU A 553 28.36 -15.14 3.86
N GLY A 554 27.22 -14.78 4.42
CA GLY A 554 26.90 -13.41 4.82
C GLY A 554 26.61 -12.42 3.69
N LEU A 555 26.89 -12.72 2.40
CA LEU A 555 26.65 -11.79 1.29
C LEU A 555 25.32 -12.10 0.59
N LEU A 556 24.32 -11.31 0.88
CA LEU A 556 22.97 -11.39 0.30
C LEU A 556 22.80 -10.34 -0.81
N PHE A 557 22.35 -10.81 -1.97
CA PHE A 557 21.82 -9.98 -3.04
C PHE A 557 20.30 -10.13 -3.10
N GLU A 558 19.57 -9.03 -3.24
CA GLU A 558 18.15 -9.00 -3.51
C GLU A 558 17.90 -8.06 -4.69
N GLY A 559 17.07 -8.51 -5.63
CA GLY A 559 16.74 -7.74 -6.81
C GLY A 559 15.31 -7.94 -7.25
N SER A 560 14.64 -6.86 -7.61
CA SER A 560 13.34 -6.86 -8.26
C SER A 560 13.35 -5.91 -9.46
N PHE A 561 12.68 -6.31 -10.55
CA PHE A 561 12.48 -5.50 -11.74
C PHE A 561 11.09 -5.74 -12.29
N GLY A 562 10.37 -4.68 -12.62
CA GLY A 562 9.09 -4.72 -13.27
C GLY A 562 9.04 -3.78 -14.47
N TYR A 563 8.52 -4.26 -15.59
CA TYR A 563 8.20 -3.45 -16.77
C TYR A 563 6.69 -3.44 -17.00
N THR A 564 6.12 -2.28 -17.31
CA THR A 564 4.68 -2.11 -17.55
C THR A 564 4.42 -1.18 -18.77
N ASP A 565 3.64 -1.66 -19.74
CA ASP A 565 3.04 -0.86 -20.81
C ASP A 565 1.52 -0.79 -20.60
N ALA A 566 1.06 0.24 -19.85
CA ALA A 566 -0.34 0.51 -19.58
C ALA A 566 -0.85 1.65 -20.45
N LYS A 567 -1.90 1.40 -21.27
CA LYS A 567 -2.42 2.36 -22.27
C LYS A 567 -3.93 2.28 -22.40
N TYR A 568 -4.53 3.42 -22.65
CA TYR A 568 -5.92 3.48 -23.09
C TYR A 568 -6.09 2.85 -24.47
N ARG A 569 -7.03 1.93 -24.59
CA ARG A 569 -7.49 1.38 -25.88
C ARG A 569 -8.61 2.23 -26.46
N ARG A 570 -9.42 2.82 -25.60
CA ARG A 570 -10.52 3.73 -25.93
C ARG A 570 -10.78 4.63 -24.73
N TYR A 571 -10.68 5.93 -24.92
CA TYR A 571 -11.09 6.91 -23.91
C TYR A 571 -11.36 8.26 -24.58
N SER A 572 -12.63 8.65 -24.63
CA SER A 572 -13.06 9.99 -25.05
C SER A 572 -13.52 10.78 -23.82
N ASP A 573 -12.82 11.86 -23.49
CA ASP A 573 -13.13 12.72 -22.37
C ASP A 573 -14.30 13.64 -22.75
N LYS A 574 -15.41 13.50 -22.03
CA LYS A 574 -16.62 14.28 -22.31
C LYS A 574 -16.51 15.75 -21.88
N VAL A 575 -15.59 16.09 -20.98
CA VAL A 575 -15.39 17.46 -20.50
C VAL A 575 -14.54 18.26 -21.46
N SER A 576 -13.38 17.72 -21.84
CA SER A 576 -12.46 18.37 -22.78
C SER A 576 -12.79 18.11 -24.25
N GLY A 577 -13.59 17.10 -24.58
CA GLY A 577 -13.87 16.64 -25.94
C GLY A 577 -12.70 15.90 -26.60
N MET A 578 -11.61 15.63 -25.88
CA MET A 578 -10.40 15.00 -26.42
C MET A 578 -10.50 13.48 -26.42
N ASP A 579 -9.87 12.85 -27.41
CA ASP A 579 -9.66 11.40 -27.45
C ASP A 579 -8.23 11.06 -26.98
N TYR A 580 -8.15 10.26 -25.91
CA TYR A 580 -6.88 9.82 -25.31
C TYR A 580 -6.50 8.38 -25.66
N ALA A 581 -7.17 7.77 -26.65
CA ALA A 581 -6.81 6.43 -27.14
C ALA A 581 -5.32 6.37 -27.56
N GLY A 582 -4.60 5.36 -27.07
CA GLY A 582 -3.16 5.20 -27.28
C GLY A 582 -2.27 5.88 -26.25
N ASN A 583 -2.77 6.83 -25.48
CA ASN A 583 -2.03 7.44 -24.37
C ASN A 583 -1.79 6.43 -23.25
N ARG A 584 -0.68 6.62 -22.52
CA ARG A 584 -0.40 5.84 -21.31
C ARG A 584 -1.37 6.25 -20.21
N THR A 585 -1.79 5.26 -19.40
CA THR A 585 -2.57 5.57 -18.20
C THR A 585 -1.70 6.33 -17.19
N PRO A 586 -2.25 7.31 -16.46
CA PRO A 586 -1.51 8.05 -15.45
C PRO A 586 -0.95 7.15 -14.34
N LEU A 587 0.10 7.63 -13.67
CA LEU A 587 0.71 6.99 -12.50
C LEU A 587 1.15 5.53 -12.74
N ALA A 588 1.48 5.19 -14.00
CA ALA A 588 1.98 3.90 -14.44
C ALA A 588 3.43 4.03 -14.93
N PRO A 589 4.44 3.92 -14.06
CA PRO A 589 5.84 3.94 -14.45
C PRO A 589 6.15 2.86 -15.49
N GLU A 590 6.98 3.20 -16.48
CA GLU A 590 7.39 2.25 -17.53
C GLU A 590 8.15 1.06 -16.95
N TYR A 591 8.92 1.30 -15.90
CA TYR A 591 9.60 0.28 -15.13
C TYR A 591 9.79 0.72 -13.69
N THR A 592 9.94 -0.25 -12.80
CA THR A 592 10.41 -0.07 -11.44
C THR A 592 11.47 -1.12 -11.15
N TYR A 593 12.47 -0.78 -10.34
CA TYR A 593 13.43 -1.77 -9.88
C TYR A 593 13.97 -1.43 -8.49
N ASN A 594 14.38 -2.46 -7.77
CA ASN A 594 15.17 -2.38 -6.55
C ASN A 594 16.31 -3.39 -6.63
N LEU A 595 17.52 -2.95 -6.34
CA LEU A 595 18.69 -3.80 -6.22
C LEU A 595 19.34 -3.52 -4.87
N ALA A 596 19.52 -4.54 -4.06
CA ALA A 596 20.11 -4.43 -2.74
C ALA A 596 21.26 -5.42 -2.59
N LEU A 597 22.31 -4.99 -1.93
CA LEU A 597 23.43 -5.80 -1.52
C LEU A 597 23.68 -5.58 -0.04
N GLN A 598 23.70 -6.67 0.72
CA GLN A 598 23.91 -6.68 2.17
C GLN A 598 25.01 -7.66 2.51
N TYR A 599 25.85 -7.29 3.44
CA TYR A 599 26.87 -8.19 3.97
C TYR A 599 26.72 -8.29 5.50
N SER A 600 26.61 -9.49 6.02
CA SER A 600 26.60 -9.78 7.46
C SER A 600 27.98 -10.32 7.83
N LEU A 601 28.82 -9.50 8.47
CA LEU A 601 30.19 -9.83 8.83
C LEU A 601 30.29 -10.02 10.35
N PRO A 602 30.49 -11.25 10.83
CA PRO A 602 30.80 -11.48 12.24
C PRO A 602 32.12 -10.78 12.60
N LEU A 603 32.08 -9.87 13.55
CA LEU A 603 33.27 -9.18 14.08
C LEU A 603 33.81 -9.88 15.31
N LEU A 604 32.93 -10.38 16.18
CA LEU A 604 33.27 -11.13 17.39
C LEU A 604 32.28 -12.29 17.49
N GLU A 605 32.78 -13.51 17.56
CA GLU A 605 31.96 -14.72 17.69
C GLU A 605 31.39 -14.89 19.11
N SER A 606 32.12 -14.42 20.10
CA SER A 606 31.72 -14.43 21.51
C SER A 606 32.41 -13.30 22.27
N PHE A 607 31.63 -12.53 23.03
CA PHE A 607 32.13 -11.54 23.97
C PHE A 607 31.13 -11.39 25.15
N ASP A 608 31.62 -11.00 26.32
CA ASP A 608 30.74 -10.76 27.49
C ASP A 608 30.11 -9.37 27.39
N PHE A 609 28.81 -9.31 27.18
CA PHE A 609 28.02 -8.09 27.19
C PHE A 609 26.91 -8.20 28.21
N PHE A 610 26.96 -7.39 29.27
CA PHE A 610 26.05 -7.45 30.42
C PHE A 610 25.94 -8.85 31.05
N HIS A 611 27.06 -9.58 31.21
CA HIS A 611 27.12 -10.94 31.78
C HIS A 611 26.42 -12.02 30.94
N LYS A 612 26.29 -11.82 29.64
CA LYS A 612 25.80 -12.79 28.67
C LYS A 612 26.83 -12.92 27.53
N GLU A 613 27.15 -14.15 27.15
CA GLU A 613 27.89 -14.38 25.91
C GLU A 613 27.01 -13.94 24.73
N ASP A 614 27.52 -13.10 23.88
CA ASP A 614 26.83 -12.49 22.75
C ASP A 614 27.76 -12.49 21.52
N SER A 615 27.22 -12.38 20.32
CA SER A 615 27.95 -12.20 19.08
C SER A 615 27.80 -10.76 18.57
N LEU A 616 28.80 -10.25 17.88
CA LEU A 616 28.74 -8.92 17.27
C LEU A 616 28.89 -9.03 15.76
N THR A 617 27.87 -8.63 15.04
CA THR A 617 27.82 -8.64 13.58
C THR A 617 27.74 -7.23 13.02
N TRP A 618 28.55 -6.92 12.01
CA TRP A 618 28.46 -5.70 11.23
C TRP A 618 27.66 -5.93 9.95
N ILE A 619 26.62 -5.10 9.71
CA ILE A 619 25.68 -5.28 8.61
C ILE A 619 25.63 -4.00 7.76
N PRO A 620 26.52 -3.82 6.75
CA PRO A 620 26.36 -2.80 5.72
C PRO A 620 25.37 -3.26 4.64
N ARG A 621 24.52 -2.33 4.20
CA ARG A 621 23.54 -2.52 3.12
C ARG A 621 23.50 -1.31 2.20
N ALA A 622 23.49 -1.54 0.89
CA ALA A 622 23.29 -0.54 -0.13
C ALA A 622 22.11 -0.92 -1.01
N GLU A 623 21.26 0.04 -1.32
CA GLU A 623 20.09 -0.13 -2.18
C GLU A 623 20.09 0.90 -3.29
N LEU A 624 19.79 0.45 -4.51
CA LEU A 624 19.53 1.26 -5.69
C LEU A 624 18.09 1.04 -6.14
N GLN A 625 17.29 2.08 -6.11
CA GLN A 625 15.88 2.07 -6.48
C GLN A 625 15.67 2.94 -7.71
N GLY A 626 14.92 2.46 -8.69
CA GLY A 626 14.64 3.22 -9.90
C GLY A 626 13.15 3.21 -10.26
N VAL A 627 12.69 4.36 -10.73
CA VAL A 627 11.34 4.57 -11.25
C VAL A 627 11.45 5.14 -12.65
N GLY A 628 10.85 4.46 -13.61
CA GLY A 628 10.80 4.87 -15.01
C GLY A 628 9.91 6.08 -15.25
N LYS A 629 9.91 6.58 -16.47
CA LYS A 629 9.03 7.67 -16.87
C LYS A 629 7.56 7.28 -16.69
N PHE A 630 6.74 8.23 -16.23
CA PHE A 630 5.29 8.13 -16.21
C PHE A 630 4.63 9.49 -16.43
N TYR A 631 3.32 9.49 -16.60
CA TYR A 631 2.52 10.69 -16.76
C TYR A 631 1.58 10.89 -15.57
N TRP A 632 1.32 12.17 -15.25
CA TRP A 632 0.41 12.56 -14.19
C TRP A 632 -1.03 12.69 -14.66
N ASN A 633 -1.25 12.89 -15.97
CA ASN A 633 -2.55 13.15 -16.55
C ASN A 633 -2.82 12.29 -17.81
N ASP A 634 -4.11 12.13 -18.15
CA ASP A 634 -4.58 11.33 -19.28
C ASP A 634 -4.11 11.85 -20.63
N ALA A 635 -3.94 13.18 -20.76
CA ALA A 635 -3.42 13.82 -21.96
C ALA A 635 -1.94 13.54 -22.26
N ASN A 636 -1.21 12.96 -21.30
CA ASN A 636 0.24 12.72 -21.35
C ASN A 636 1.07 14.00 -21.60
N THR A 637 0.57 15.13 -21.15
CA THR A 637 1.25 16.43 -21.23
C THR A 637 2.10 16.76 -20.02
N LEU A 638 1.73 16.22 -18.86
CA LEU A 638 2.44 16.38 -17.61
C LEU A 638 3.14 15.06 -17.25
N LYS A 639 4.48 15.07 -17.18
CA LYS A 639 5.29 13.86 -16.99
C LYS A 639 6.24 13.97 -15.80
N GLN A 640 6.61 12.81 -15.25
CA GLN A 640 7.77 12.61 -14.40
C GLN A 640 8.86 11.91 -15.22
N ASP A 641 10.03 12.53 -15.32
CA ASP A 641 11.19 11.90 -15.93
C ASP A 641 11.76 10.81 -15.01
N PRO A 642 12.46 9.80 -15.56
CA PRO A 642 13.02 8.72 -14.75
C PRO A 642 13.94 9.23 -13.64
N TYR A 643 13.90 8.59 -12.49
CA TYR A 643 14.80 8.91 -11.39
C TYR A 643 15.27 7.67 -10.64
N GLU A 644 16.42 7.81 -9.98
CA GLU A 644 17.06 6.78 -9.19
C GLU A 644 17.37 7.32 -7.80
N LEU A 645 17.16 6.48 -6.78
CA LEU A 645 17.46 6.79 -5.38
C LEU A 645 18.47 5.76 -4.87
N VAL A 646 19.49 6.22 -4.17
CA VAL A 646 20.43 5.37 -3.46
C VAL A 646 20.23 5.53 -1.96
N ASN A 647 20.06 4.40 -1.29
CA ASN A 647 19.94 4.34 0.16
C ASN A 647 21.09 3.52 0.73
N LEU A 648 21.63 3.95 1.85
CA LEU A 648 22.70 3.27 2.55
C LEU A 648 22.30 3.03 4.00
N ARG A 649 22.69 1.87 4.51
CA ARG A 649 22.54 1.50 5.92
C ARG A 649 23.78 0.79 6.39
N THR A 650 24.15 0.98 7.64
CA THR A 650 25.20 0.22 8.29
C THR A 650 24.91 0.11 9.77
N GLY A 651 24.98 -1.08 10.31
CA GLY A 651 24.63 -1.35 11.70
C GLY A 651 25.57 -2.33 12.37
N LEU A 652 25.57 -2.26 13.69
CA LEU A 652 26.14 -3.26 14.56
C LEU A 652 24.98 -3.95 15.28
N GLU A 653 24.97 -5.27 15.26
CA GLU A 653 23.89 -6.10 15.81
C GLU A 653 24.48 -7.19 16.71
N THR A 654 23.82 -7.38 17.84
CA THR A 654 24.01 -8.52 18.76
C THR A 654 22.68 -9.27 18.85
N ASP A 655 22.62 -10.35 19.64
CA ASP A 655 21.39 -11.12 19.83
C ASP A 655 20.22 -10.25 20.32
N ASN A 656 20.51 -9.25 21.17
CA ASN A 656 19.47 -8.46 21.82
C ASN A 656 19.48 -6.97 21.46
N TYR A 657 20.57 -6.45 20.87
CA TYR A 657 20.72 -5.02 20.62
C TYR A 657 21.16 -4.75 19.19
N SER A 658 20.66 -3.69 18.60
CA SER A 658 21.24 -3.18 17.36
C SER A 658 21.30 -1.65 17.34
N ILE A 659 22.28 -1.12 16.66
CA ILE A 659 22.40 0.29 16.31
C ILE A 659 22.65 0.41 14.81
N THR A 660 21.77 1.07 14.09
CA THR A 660 21.84 1.21 12.64
C THR A 660 21.84 2.67 12.23
N PHE A 661 22.87 3.09 11.51
CA PHE A 661 22.94 4.37 10.81
C PHE A 661 22.36 4.21 9.42
N TRP A 662 21.53 5.14 9.00
CA TRP A 662 20.88 5.10 7.69
C TRP A 662 20.87 6.45 7.00
N ALA A 663 20.94 6.43 5.67
CA ALA A 663 20.76 7.59 4.82
C ALA A 663 19.90 7.18 3.62
N LYS A 664 18.79 7.89 3.39
CA LYS A 664 17.91 7.73 2.24
C LYS A 664 18.13 8.88 1.25
N ASN A 665 17.98 8.61 -0.06
CA ASN A 665 18.23 9.58 -1.13
C ASN A 665 19.60 10.26 -0.99
N VAL A 666 20.65 9.48 -0.84
CA VAL A 666 22.02 9.95 -0.49
C VAL A 666 22.53 11.05 -1.43
N PHE A 667 22.16 10.99 -2.71
CA PHE A 667 22.59 11.95 -3.72
C PHE A 667 21.66 13.17 -3.84
N ASP A 668 20.67 13.30 -2.95
CA ASP A 668 19.69 14.39 -2.93
C ASP A 668 18.99 14.57 -4.30
N LYS A 669 18.59 13.45 -4.90
CA LYS A 669 17.91 13.45 -6.20
C LYS A 669 16.56 14.12 -6.08
N LYS A 670 16.31 15.11 -6.91
CA LYS A 670 15.03 15.81 -7.02
C LYS A 670 14.09 14.99 -7.93
N TYR A 671 12.84 14.86 -7.49
CA TYR A 671 11.74 14.24 -8.24
C TYR A 671 10.43 14.78 -7.67
N ASN A 672 9.35 14.75 -8.46
CA ASN A 672 8.04 15.11 -7.96
C ASN A 672 7.31 13.85 -7.46
N CYS A 673 6.68 13.92 -6.30
CA CYS A 673 5.83 12.86 -5.77
C CYS A 673 4.34 13.10 -6.06
N VAL A 674 3.97 14.33 -6.43
CA VAL A 674 2.67 14.76 -6.93
C VAL A 674 2.87 15.80 -8.02
N ALA A 675 2.07 15.74 -9.08
CA ALA A 675 1.87 16.87 -9.98
C ALA A 675 0.49 16.80 -10.64
N PHE A 676 -0.18 17.93 -10.77
CA PHE A 676 -1.45 18.05 -11.49
C PHE A 676 -1.65 19.49 -11.98
N ALA A 677 -2.60 19.68 -12.89
CA ALA A 677 -2.96 21.00 -13.38
C ALA A 677 -4.48 21.13 -13.41
N PHE A 678 -4.99 22.26 -12.96
CA PHE A 678 -6.37 22.66 -13.25
C PHE A 678 -6.46 23.19 -14.68
N SER A 679 -7.64 23.11 -15.29
CA SER A 679 -7.87 23.61 -16.64
C SER A 679 -7.49 25.09 -16.75
N GLY A 680 -6.54 25.41 -17.65
CA GLY A 680 -6.11 26.80 -17.91
C GLY A 680 -5.12 27.38 -16.88
N SER A 681 -4.66 26.60 -15.90
CA SER A 681 -3.62 27.02 -14.92
C SER A 681 -2.27 26.36 -15.20
N SER A 682 -1.21 26.92 -14.60
CA SER A 682 0.09 26.25 -14.49
C SER A 682 -0.02 24.96 -13.67
N ALA A 683 0.89 24.01 -13.91
CA ALA A 683 0.92 22.77 -13.14
C ALA A 683 1.43 23.03 -11.72
N LEU A 684 0.77 22.41 -10.74
CA LEU A 684 1.22 22.36 -9.35
C LEU A 684 2.01 21.07 -9.11
N ALA A 685 3.01 21.14 -8.25
CA ALA A 685 3.83 20.00 -7.89
C ALA A 685 4.21 20.00 -6.41
N GLN A 686 4.44 18.79 -5.89
CA GLN A 686 5.11 18.56 -4.60
C GLN A 686 6.40 17.80 -4.88
N VAL A 687 7.52 18.33 -4.38
CA VAL A 687 8.83 17.68 -4.47
C VAL A 687 8.89 16.51 -3.50
N GLY A 688 9.48 15.39 -3.92
CA GLY A 688 9.71 14.23 -3.09
C GLY A 688 10.72 14.51 -1.97
N ALA A 689 10.78 13.62 -0.97
CA ALA A 689 11.64 13.77 0.18
C ALA A 689 13.13 14.00 -0.22
N PRO A 690 13.82 15.02 0.33
CA PRO A 690 15.23 15.23 0.10
C PRO A 690 16.06 14.15 0.76
N ARG A 691 17.39 14.26 0.72
CA ARG A 691 18.28 13.42 1.49
C ARG A 691 17.91 13.46 2.97
N SER A 692 17.66 12.29 3.54
CA SER A 692 17.41 12.13 4.97
C SER A 692 18.35 11.11 5.58
N PHE A 693 18.68 11.29 6.86
CA PHE A 693 19.60 10.43 7.58
C PHE A 693 19.23 10.36 9.06
N GLY A 694 19.65 9.29 9.69
CA GLY A 694 19.37 9.12 11.12
C GLY A 694 20.02 7.86 11.68
N VAL A 695 19.65 7.58 12.91
CA VAL A 695 20.10 6.42 13.68
C VAL A 695 18.87 5.73 14.26
N THR A 696 18.86 4.41 14.20
CA THR A 696 17.87 3.55 14.86
C THR A 696 18.58 2.71 15.90
N PHE A 697 18.15 2.77 17.13
CA PHE A 697 18.53 1.85 18.20
C PHE A 697 17.38 0.87 18.44
N ARG A 698 17.71 -0.40 18.62
CA ARG A 698 16.76 -1.47 18.97
C ARG A 698 17.30 -2.29 20.13
N ALA A 699 16.37 -2.68 21.02
CA ALA A 699 16.60 -3.64 22.09
C ALA A 699 15.42 -4.62 22.09
N ASP A 700 15.71 -5.90 21.85
CA ASP A 700 14.73 -6.99 21.72
C ASP A 700 15.08 -8.12 22.72
N PHE A 701 14.10 -8.57 23.50
CA PHE A 701 14.28 -9.60 24.54
C PHE A 701 13.18 -10.65 24.51
#